data_0b0167d19f5b2a6ca142382f0374a1b4
#
_entry.id   0b0167d19f5b2a6ca142382f0374a1b4
#
_cell.length_a   1.000
_cell.length_b   1.000
_cell.length_c   1.000
_cell.angle_alpha   90.00
_cell.angle_beta   90.00
_cell.angle_gamma   90.00
#
_symmetry.space_group_name_H-M   'P 1'
#
loop_
_entity.id
_entity.type
_entity.pdbx_description
1 polymer ?
#
loop_
_entity_poly.entity_id
_entity_poly.type
_entity_poly.pdbx_seq_one_letter_code
_entity_poly.pdbx_strand_id
1 'polypeptide(L)'
;MARDSQAEVASHRTGEDDHKSGKSLLGPLLCWAVVFADIGTSIYYVPGILYNTEGITTLAGFFVLLTFSVFVLLTLKYAEVTYRFPQGGGVVTVAAQAINHWFGALGGMFILVDYFLTAAISCLSGMIYLSVVLPAINPLVLEIAITVLILLGILNWVGISESARVSLVGAIIAFISDLAILVTVFTHISFSDFIALIPKMFANHSLGPANILIGFAASFLAFSGLESISQLSPVMKTPRKKVAGIALLLVVLTIGITSPLLTMFTTLLLPTQTLEDPILSNQVVSLLAGNWGNIVLQTEVAISASALLVFASNTAIIGSYHVFMALSRMDFFPAFVLKRNKLRGTPHYSIALATGIPIVVLVIANGSINFLGELYAFGLLGAFTLTCLGLDIIRYRERKAARTLAARLSNANRNGASQPSTDDIQYRTAEARLENAGLNGPVSESGLQLENIEMLASPVRNWRTRIRELWYNIDFWLGILTTLLVATAWTTNLIFKRPATLFGGTVAGIGMLVAYINYRRQKQKGYLPVVYTGIEGRLPGSILAVLTAKNGHNDMIIRSAISSADGKPVIFLYLGEPKAARIPQIFEVYDPYLDDPQAKKSFGKAENLSQKSKSPRRFVYSTEEPGAIADVWNIAHPHDTIISADYAGDVADVNPDRIRYELTPDGKVAHLIKRW
;
A
#
# COMPACT_ATOMS: atom_id res chain seq x y z
N MET A 1 -19.42 -32.90 -27.64
CA MET A 1 -20.02 -33.16 -26.31
C MET A 1 -19.02 -33.32 -25.15
N ALA A 2 -17.73 -33.49 -25.34
CA ALA A 2 -16.74 -33.63 -24.23
C ALA A 2 -15.96 -32.37 -23.91
N ARG A 3 -16.13 -31.26 -24.66
CA ARG A 3 -15.48 -29.96 -24.40
C ARG A 3 -16.31 -29.00 -23.56
N ASP A 4 -17.63 -29.17 -23.54
CA ASP A 4 -18.53 -28.26 -22.80
C ASP A 4 -18.64 -28.64 -21.31
N SER A 5 -18.40 -29.91 -20.96
CA SER A 5 -18.44 -30.37 -19.56
C SER A 5 -17.24 -29.92 -18.71
N GLN A 6 -16.08 -29.61 -19.34
CA GLN A 6 -14.91 -29.10 -18.59
C GLN A 6 -14.95 -27.59 -18.33
N ALA A 7 -15.64 -26.83 -19.18
CA ALA A 7 -15.86 -25.41 -18.95
C ALA A 7 -16.91 -25.16 -17.84
N GLU A 8 -17.92 -26.03 -17.76
CA GLU A 8 -18.97 -25.95 -16.73
C GLU A 8 -18.46 -26.35 -15.34
N VAL A 9 -17.56 -27.34 -15.25
CA VAL A 9 -16.91 -27.75 -14.00
C VAL A 9 -15.90 -26.69 -13.48
N ALA A 10 -15.25 -25.94 -14.38
CA ALA A 10 -14.37 -24.85 -14.00
C ALA A 10 -15.16 -23.61 -13.51
N SER A 11 -16.35 -23.34 -14.08
CA SER A 11 -17.20 -22.22 -13.65
C SER A 11 -17.93 -22.50 -12.32
N HIS A 12 -18.23 -23.77 -12.01
CA HIS A 12 -18.86 -24.16 -10.73
C HIS A 12 -17.87 -24.16 -9.56
N ARG A 13 -16.57 -24.40 -9.78
CA ARG A 13 -15.57 -24.37 -8.69
C ARG A 13 -15.21 -22.95 -8.22
N THR A 14 -15.39 -21.94 -9.05
CA THR A 14 -15.16 -20.54 -8.65
C THR A 14 -16.35 -19.90 -7.92
N GLY A 15 -17.53 -20.54 -7.94
CA GLY A 15 -18.75 -20.03 -7.29
C GLY A 15 -19.07 -20.66 -5.92
N GLU A 16 -18.55 -21.84 -5.62
CA GLU A 16 -18.90 -22.58 -4.39
C GLU A 16 -17.94 -22.36 -3.21
N ASP A 17 -16.68 -21.94 -3.46
CA ASP A 17 -15.73 -21.66 -2.40
C ASP A 17 -15.95 -20.28 -1.70
N ASP A 18 -16.75 -19.40 -2.30
CA ASP A 18 -17.10 -18.09 -1.69
C ASP A 18 -18.13 -18.21 -0.53
N HIS A 19 -18.76 -19.37 -0.32
CA HIS A 19 -19.82 -19.52 0.68
C HIS A 19 -19.40 -20.16 2.02
N LYS A 20 -18.14 -20.60 2.19
CA LYS A 20 -17.70 -21.29 3.42
C LYS A 20 -16.76 -20.49 4.32
N SER A 21 -16.36 -19.27 3.95
CA SER A 21 -15.53 -18.40 4.79
C SER A 21 -16.34 -17.23 5.30
N GLY A 22 -16.76 -17.23 6.56
CA GLY A 22 -17.66 -16.26 7.20
C GLY A 22 -17.12 -14.83 7.39
N LYS A 23 -16.15 -14.36 6.60
CA LYS A 23 -15.74 -12.96 6.50
C LYS A 23 -15.74 -12.54 5.04
N SER A 24 -16.63 -11.62 4.66
CA SER A 24 -16.72 -11.10 3.29
C SER A 24 -15.52 -10.21 2.96
N LEU A 25 -14.85 -10.47 1.82
CA LEU A 25 -13.88 -9.56 1.23
C LEU A 25 -14.53 -8.20 0.90
N LEU A 26 -13.72 -7.13 0.92
CA LEU A 26 -14.20 -5.76 0.75
C LEU A 26 -14.54 -5.46 -0.72
N GLY A 27 -15.77 -5.04 -0.96
CA GLY A 27 -16.20 -4.49 -2.24
C GLY A 27 -15.86 -3.00 -2.36
N PRO A 28 -16.16 -2.35 -3.53
CA PRO A 28 -15.78 -0.96 -3.78
C PRO A 28 -16.29 0.04 -2.74
N LEU A 29 -17.55 -0.12 -2.31
CA LEU A 29 -18.17 0.80 -1.35
C LEU A 29 -17.54 0.68 0.04
N LEU A 30 -17.20 -0.53 0.49
CA LEU A 30 -16.51 -0.74 1.77
C LEU A 30 -15.06 -0.23 1.71
N CYS A 31 -14.37 -0.41 0.57
CA CYS A 31 -13.04 0.18 0.38
C CYS A 31 -13.09 1.71 0.37
N TRP A 32 -14.07 2.32 -0.33
CA TRP A 32 -14.31 3.75 -0.28
C TRP A 32 -14.53 4.23 1.15
N ALA A 33 -15.38 3.55 1.91
CA ALA A 33 -15.72 3.96 3.27
C ALA A 33 -14.51 3.97 4.21
N VAL A 34 -13.64 2.95 4.13
CA VAL A 34 -12.42 2.88 4.97
C VAL A 34 -11.45 4.00 4.58
N VAL A 35 -11.25 4.24 3.29
CA VAL A 35 -10.37 5.31 2.80
C VAL A 35 -10.97 6.69 3.10
N PHE A 36 -12.29 6.88 2.92
CA PHE A 36 -12.97 8.13 3.25
C PHE A 36 -12.93 8.42 4.76
N ALA A 37 -13.10 7.41 5.60
CA ALA A 37 -13.00 7.58 7.06
C ALA A 37 -11.61 8.05 7.52
N ASP A 38 -10.59 7.86 6.71
CA ASP A 38 -9.22 8.36 6.93
C ASP A 38 -9.06 9.76 6.32
N ILE A 39 -9.19 9.92 5.00
CA ILE A 39 -9.02 11.20 4.29
C ILE A 39 -10.06 12.24 4.73
N GLY A 40 -11.32 11.84 4.88
CA GLY A 40 -12.44 12.75 5.19
C GLY A 40 -12.28 13.48 6.51
N THR A 41 -11.52 12.93 7.45
CA THR A 41 -11.24 13.61 8.72
C THR A 41 -10.40 14.88 8.56
N SER A 42 -9.59 14.96 7.51
CA SER A 42 -8.78 16.16 7.24
C SER A 42 -9.65 17.41 6.96
N ILE A 43 -10.87 17.24 6.48
CA ILE A 43 -11.81 18.34 6.25
C ILE A 43 -12.06 19.15 7.53
N TYR A 44 -12.00 18.51 8.69
CA TYR A 44 -12.36 19.12 9.97
C TYR A 44 -11.23 19.94 10.61
N TYR A 45 -9.96 19.65 10.33
CA TYR A 45 -8.84 20.37 10.95
C TYR A 45 -7.96 21.16 9.94
N VAL A 46 -7.94 20.76 8.68
CA VAL A 46 -7.08 21.41 7.67
C VAL A 46 -7.42 22.87 7.40
N PRO A 47 -8.71 23.28 7.31
CA PRO A 47 -9.01 24.69 7.05
C PRO A 47 -8.42 25.62 8.09
N GLY A 48 -8.52 25.27 9.38
CA GLY A 48 -7.94 26.06 10.47
C GLY A 48 -6.40 26.09 10.42
N ILE A 49 -5.77 24.95 10.20
CA ILE A 49 -4.30 24.84 10.06
C ILE A 49 -3.80 25.69 8.89
N LEU A 50 -4.44 25.60 7.72
CA LEU A 50 -4.04 26.36 6.54
C LEU A 50 -4.26 27.86 6.71
N TYR A 51 -5.37 28.26 7.34
CA TYR A 51 -5.61 29.68 7.63
C TYR A 51 -4.52 30.27 8.53
N ASN A 52 -4.08 29.52 9.54
CA ASN A 52 -3.02 29.92 10.46
C ASN A 52 -1.60 29.69 9.92
N THR A 53 -1.45 29.15 8.70
CA THR A 53 -0.13 29.03 8.06
C THR A 53 0.26 30.36 7.42
N GLU A 54 1.47 30.83 7.75
CA GLU A 54 1.98 32.12 7.26
C GLU A 54 1.92 32.19 5.72
N GLY A 55 1.34 33.26 5.21
CA GLY A 55 1.24 33.56 3.79
C GLY A 55 0.10 32.78 3.05
N ILE A 56 -0.69 31.96 3.74
CA ILE A 56 -1.81 31.22 3.15
C ILE A 56 -3.15 31.89 3.48
N THR A 57 -3.54 31.91 4.75
CA THR A 57 -4.78 32.53 5.26
C THR A 57 -6.01 32.28 4.37
N THR A 58 -6.60 33.30 3.76
CA THR A 58 -7.77 33.19 2.88
C THR A 58 -7.51 32.43 1.57
N LEU A 59 -6.25 32.22 1.16
CA LEU A 59 -5.87 31.40 0.01
C LEU A 59 -5.99 29.88 0.25
N ALA A 60 -6.35 29.44 1.46
CA ALA A 60 -6.42 28.02 1.81
C ALA A 60 -7.28 27.22 0.82
N GLY A 61 -8.46 27.70 0.48
CA GLY A 61 -9.36 27.06 -0.49
C GLY A 61 -8.72 26.90 -1.88
N PHE A 62 -8.00 27.93 -2.35
CA PHE A 62 -7.27 27.87 -3.62
C PHE A 62 -6.17 26.79 -3.60
N PHE A 63 -5.36 26.72 -2.54
CA PHE A 63 -4.29 25.74 -2.45
C PHE A 63 -4.82 24.32 -2.31
N VAL A 64 -5.92 24.11 -1.58
CA VAL A 64 -6.58 22.78 -1.52
C VAL A 64 -7.09 22.37 -2.90
N LEU A 65 -7.71 23.28 -3.66
CA LEU A 65 -8.15 23.00 -5.03
C LEU A 65 -6.98 22.70 -5.98
N LEU A 66 -5.89 23.46 -5.87
CA LEU A 66 -4.67 23.23 -6.66
C LEU A 66 -4.07 21.84 -6.36
N THR A 67 -3.94 21.52 -5.08
CA THR A 67 -3.39 20.22 -4.65
C THR A 67 -4.35 19.08 -4.98
N PHE A 68 -5.67 19.31 -4.99
CA PHE A 68 -6.66 18.34 -5.44
C PHE A 68 -6.39 17.87 -6.88
N SER A 69 -5.92 18.74 -7.77
CA SER A 69 -5.54 18.34 -9.13
C SER A 69 -4.41 17.31 -9.14
N VAL A 70 -3.43 17.47 -8.25
CA VAL A 70 -2.34 16.48 -8.06
C VAL A 70 -2.84 15.23 -7.35
N PHE A 71 -3.77 15.38 -6.40
CA PHE A 71 -4.40 14.25 -5.72
C PHE A 71 -5.13 13.32 -6.70
N VAL A 72 -5.81 13.85 -7.72
CA VAL A 72 -6.42 13.03 -8.79
C VAL A 72 -5.34 12.19 -9.49
N LEU A 73 -4.19 12.75 -9.80
CA LEU A 73 -3.06 12.01 -10.41
C LEU A 73 -2.49 10.96 -9.45
N LEU A 74 -2.41 11.28 -8.14
CA LEU A 74 -1.99 10.35 -7.11
C LEU A 74 -2.94 9.17 -6.99
N THR A 75 -4.27 9.40 -7.06
CA THR A 75 -5.25 8.30 -6.98
C THR A 75 -5.09 7.30 -8.11
N LEU A 76 -4.74 7.75 -9.32
CA LEU A 76 -4.43 6.85 -10.44
C LEU A 76 -3.21 5.97 -10.15
N LYS A 77 -2.15 6.54 -9.55
CA LYS A 77 -0.97 5.78 -9.13
C LYS A 77 -1.30 4.78 -8.02
N TYR A 78 -2.05 5.19 -7.01
CA TYR A 78 -2.42 4.31 -5.90
C TYR A 78 -3.38 3.19 -6.31
N ALA A 79 -4.29 3.45 -7.26
CA ALA A 79 -5.07 2.40 -7.89
C ALA A 79 -4.18 1.35 -8.54
N GLU A 80 -3.12 1.78 -9.24
CA GLU A 80 -2.17 0.89 -9.89
C GLU A 80 -1.34 0.11 -8.87
N VAL A 81 -0.82 0.76 -7.84
CA VAL A 81 -0.11 0.11 -6.73
C VAL A 81 -0.96 -0.99 -6.12
N THR A 82 -2.23 -0.74 -5.88
CA THR A 82 -3.16 -1.69 -5.23
C THR A 82 -3.28 -3.02 -5.99
N TYR A 83 -3.41 -3.01 -7.32
CA TYR A 83 -3.53 -4.27 -8.07
C TYR A 83 -2.17 -4.90 -8.43
N ARG A 84 -1.10 -4.11 -8.48
CA ARG A 84 0.26 -4.62 -8.70
C ARG A 84 0.84 -5.33 -7.47
N PHE A 85 0.42 -4.92 -6.27
CA PHE A 85 0.91 -5.43 -4.99
C PHE A 85 -0.23 -6.01 -4.15
N PRO A 86 -0.74 -7.20 -4.53
CA PRO A 86 -1.89 -7.82 -3.87
C PRO A 86 -1.64 -8.19 -2.40
N GLN A 87 -0.38 -8.30 -1.99
CA GLN A 87 0.02 -8.54 -0.60
C GLN A 87 -0.13 -7.31 0.31
N GLY A 88 -0.42 -6.13 -0.24
CA GLY A 88 -0.52 -4.88 0.52
C GLY A 88 0.84 -4.30 0.91
N GLY A 89 0.85 -3.51 1.98
CA GLY A 89 2.06 -2.91 2.52
C GLY A 89 2.44 -1.56 1.92
N GLY A 90 1.69 -1.06 0.95
CA GLY A 90 1.85 0.31 0.44
C GLY A 90 3.30 0.66 0.08
N VAL A 91 3.79 1.80 0.60
CA VAL A 91 5.14 2.32 0.33
C VAL A 91 6.24 1.34 0.71
N VAL A 92 6.06 0.55 1.80
CA VAL A 92 7.06 -0.44 2.25
C VAL A 92 7.34 -1.45 1.16
N THR A 93 6.28 -2.03 0.61
CA THR A 93 6.36 -3.05 -0.42
C THR A 93 6.84 -2.48 -1.75
N VAL A 94 6.27 -1.36 -2.19
CA VAL A 94 6.63 -0.71 -3.46
C VAL A 94 8.11 -0.31 -3.48
N ALA A 95 8.59 0.38 -2.44
CA ALA A 95 9.98 0.83 -2.39
C ALA A 95 10.98 -0.34 -2.21
N ALA A 96 10.60 -1.37 -1.43
CA ALA A 96 11.43 -2.57 -1.27
C ALA A 96 11.63 -3.29 -2.60
N GLN A 97 10.58 -3.42 -3.41
CA GLN A 97 10.62 -4.14 -4.67
C GLN A 97 11.17 -3.31 -5.83
N ALA A 98 10.84 -2.02 -5.87
CA ALA A 98 11.28 -1.14 -6.94
C ALA A 98 12.76 -0.73 -6.80
N ILE A 99 13.26 -0.51 -5.59
CA ILE A 99 14.59 0.02 -5.34
C ILE A 99 15.44 -1.04 -4.61
N ASN A 100 15.20 -1.20 -3.32
CA ASN A 100 15.74 -2.27 -2.49
C ASN A 100 15.04 -2.28 -1.11
N HIS A 101 15.30 -3.35 -0.32
CA HIS A 101 14.67 -3.54 0.99
C HIS A 101 14.94 -2.40 2.00
N TRP A 102 16.07 -1.67 1.91
CA TRP A 102 16.37 -0.52 2.76
C TRP A 102 15.47 0.68 2.47
N PHE A 103 15.13 0.91 1.19
CA PHE A 103 14.14 1.91 0.82
C PHE A 103 12.73 1.51 1.27
N GLY A 104 12.44 0.20 1.31
CA GLY A 104 11.22 -0.29 1.93
C GLY A 104 11.17 0.02 3.43
N ALA A 105 12.27 -0.17 4.16
CA ALA A 105 12.39 0.22 5.56
C ALA A 105 12.22 1.72 5.75
N LEU A 106 12.87 2.56 4.93
CA LEU A 106 12.74 4.01 4.98
C LEU A 106 11.29 4.45 4.70
N GLY A 107 10.62 3.85 3.71
CA GLY A 107 9.19 4.08 3.43
C GLY A 107 8.33 3.70 4.62
N GLY A 108 8.67 2.61 5.32
CA GLY A 108 8.02 2.22 6.57
C GLY A 108 8.19 3.25 7.68
N MET A 109 9.36 3.90 7.78
CA MET A 109 9.57 4.98 8.75
C MET A 109 8.71 6.22 8.41
N PHE A 110 8.62 6.60 7.13
CA PHE A 110 7.80 7.72 6.71
C PHE A 110 6.31 7.50 7.02
N ILE A 111 5.79 6.31 6.72
CA ILE A 111 4.39 6.00 7.02
C ILE A 111 4.11 5.85 8.52
N LEU A 112 5.09 5.43 9.34
CA LEU A 112 4.96 5.43 10.79
C LEU A 112 4.87 6.85 11.34
N VAL A 113 5.70 7.79 10.85
CA VAL A 113 5.61 9.22 11.23
C VAL A 113 4.23 9.76 10.89
N ASP A 114 3.72 9.45 9.70
CA ASP A 114 2.39 9.85 9.24
C ASP A 114 1.30 9.31 10.17
N TYR A 115 1.28 8.02 10.46
CA TYR A 115 0.27 7.40 11.34
C TYR A 115 0.34 7.88 12.79
N PHE A 116 1.53 8.15 13.34
CA PHE A 116 1.64 8.70 14.69
C PHE A 116 0.99 10.07 14.79
N LEU A 117 1.22 10.89 13.77
CA LEU A 117 0.64 12.24 13.70
C LEU A 117 -0.85 12.19 13.39
N THR A 118 -1.30 11.27 12.52
CA THR A 118 -2.74 11.04 12.26
C THR A 118 -3.46 10.63 13.54
N ALA A 119 -2.92 9.68 14.30
CA ALA A 119 -3.53 9.24 15.54
C ALA A 119 -3.63 10.39 16.57
N ALA A 120 -2.58 11.21 16.68
CA ALA A 120 -2.51 12.32 17.59
C ALA A 120 -3.47 13.46 17.20
N ILE A 121 -3.37 13.96 15.95
CA ILE A 121 -4.15 15.10 15.49
C ILE A 121 -5.63 14.79 15.39
N SER A 122 -5.98 13.59 14.91
CA SER A 122 -7.39 13.18 14.80
C SER A 122 -8.03 13.02 16.17
N CYS A 123 -7.33 12.39 17.15
CA CYS A 123 -7.87 12.24 18.49
C CYS A 123 -8.09 13.60 19.16
N LEU A 124 -7.11 14.50 19.08
CA LEU A 124 -7.20 15.85 19.63
C LEU A 124 -8.30 16.66 18.98
N SER A 125 -8.36 16.68 17.67
CA SER A 125 -9.43 17.36 16.91
C SER A 125 -10.81 16.81 17.24
N GLY A 126 -10.94 15.49 17.41
CA GLY A 126 -12.19 14.86 17.83
C GLY A 126 -12.68 15.38 19.17
N MET A 127 -11.77 15.58 20.13
CA MET A 127 -12.14 16.13 21.43
C MET A 127 -12.47 17.63 21.36
N ILE A 128 -11.80 18.38 20.49
CA ILE A 128 -12.14 19.78 20.23
C ILE A 128 -13.53 19.91 19.61
N TYR A 129 -13.89 19.06 18.63
CA TYR A 129 -15.25 19.03 18.08
C TYR A 129 -16.29 18.62 19.15
N LEU A 130 -15.96 17.66 20.00
CA LEU A 130 -16.85 17.28 21.10
C LEU A 130 -17.08 18.43 22.08
N SER A 131 -16.11 19.31 22.28
CA SER A 131 -16.22 20.47 23.15
C SER A 131 -17.20 21.53 22.64
N VAL A 132 -17.58 21.54 21.36
CA VAL A 132 -18.67 22.37 20.84
C VAL A 132 -20.00 22.01 21.49
N VAL A 133 -20.24 20.71 21.72
CA VAL A 133 -21.46 20.19 22.35
C VAL A 133 -21.35 20.19 23.88
N LEU A 134 -20.15 19.96 24.39
CA LEU A 134 -19.85 19.90 25.83
C LEU A 134 -18.75 20.90 26.21
N PRO A 135 -19.07 22.21 26.32
CA PRO A 135 -18.05 23.25 26.57
C PRO A 135 -17.25 23.05 27.86
N ALA A 136 -17.80 22.30 28.82
CA ALA A 136 -17.13 22.00 30.09
C ALA A 136 -15.82 21.20 29.93
N ILE A 137 -15.62 20.51 28.80
CA ILE A 137 -14.41 19.73 28.53
C ILE A 137 -13.27 20.56 27.90
N ASN A 138 -13.52 21.80 27.47
CA ASN A 138 -12.51 22.65 26.82
C ASN A 138 -11.18 22.72 27.58
N PRO A 139 -11.13 22.94 28.89
CA PRO A 139 -9.85 23.03 29.60
C PRO A 139 -9.12 21.68 29.74
N LEU A 140 -9.79 20.57 29.43
CA LEU A 140 -9.29 19.20 29.62
C LEU A 140 -9.17 18.42 28.30
N VAL A 141 -9.25 19.11 27.14
CA VAL A 141 -9.25 18.47 25.82
C VAL A 141 -8.02 17.62 25.60
N LEU A 142 -6.84 18.06 26.02
CA LEU A 142 -5.59 17.31 25.88
C LEU A 142 -5.60 16.02 26.73
N GLU A 143 -5.99 16.13 28.00
CA GLU A 143 -6.04 14.99 28.92
C GLU A 143 -7.08 13.97 28.48
N ILE A 144 -8.23 14.43 27.97
CA ILE A 144 -9.27 13.56 27.44
C ILE A 144 -8.78 12.88 26.15
N ALA A 145 -8.10 13.59 25.25
CA ALA A 145 -7.51 13.01 24.04
C ALA A 145 -6.48 11.92 24.38
N ILE A 146 -5.60 12.16 25.35
CA ILE A 146 -4.66 11.15 25.84
C ILE A 146 -5.41 9.93 26.42
N THR A 147 -6.44 10.18 27.20
CA THR A 147 -7.27 9.10 27.79
C THR A 147 -7.95 8.27 26.70
N VAL A 148 -8.51 8.91 25.66
CA VAL A 148 -9.12 8.23 24.50
C VAL A 148 -8.09 7.39 23.76
N LEU A 149 -6.88 7.91 23.51
CA LEU A 149 -5.82 7.11 22.89
C LEU A 149 -5.44 5.89 23.71
N ILE A 150 -5.35 6.01 25.03
CA ILE A 150 -5.11 4.86 25.94
C ILE A 150 -6.24 3.85 25.81
N LEU A 151 -7.50 4.29 25.83
CA LEU A 151 -8.66 3.40 25.68
C LEU A 151 -8.65 2.69 24.32
N LEU A 152 -8.32 3.38 23.21
CA LEU A 152 -8.14 2.78 21.89
C LEU A 152 -7.01 1.75 21.89
N GLY A 153 -5.90 2.04 22.56
CA GLY A 153 -4.80 1.09 22.74
C GLY A 153 -5.25 -0.18 23.49
N ILE A 154 -6.02 -0.03 24.56
CA ILE A 154 -6.59 -1.14 25.32
C ILE A 154 -7.58 -1.94 24.44
N LEU A 155 -8.43 -1.26 23.67
CA LEU A 155 -9.38 -1.88 22.76
C LEU A 155 -8.66 -2.79 21.74
N ASN A 156 -7.59 -2.27 21.12
CA ASN A 156 -6.74 -3.03 20.20
C ASN A 156 -6.01 -4.18 20.90
N TRP A 157 -5.57 -3.98 22.14
CA TRP A 157 -4.95 -5.04 22.93
C TRP A 157 -5.93 -6.18 23.22
N VAL A 158 -7.17 -5.86 23.56
CA VAL A 158 -8.24 -6.86 23.74
C VAL A 158 -8.56 -7.58 22.42
N GLY A 159 -8.22 -6.99 21.27
CA GLY A 159 -8.41 -7.60 19.95
C GLY A 159 -9.80 -7.34 19.35
N ILE A 160 -10.44 -6.24 19.76
CA ILE A 160 -11.66 -5.78 19.12
C ILE A 160 -11.24 -5.10 17.80
N SER A 161 -11.42 -5.84 16.69
CA SER A 161 -11.08 -5.33 15.36
C SER A 161 -12.18 -4.40 14.85
N GLU A 162 -11.72 -3.35 14.20
CA GLU A 162 -12.58 -2.44 13.45
C GLU A 162 -13.33 -3.16 12.32
N SER A 163 -14.58 -2.80 12.13
CA SER A 163 -15.39 -3.34 11.05
C SER A 163 -15.55 -2.31 9.93
N ALA A 164 -15.21 -2.69 8.69
CA ALA A 164 -15.44 -1.84 7.52
C ALA A 164 -16.91 -1.39 7.36
N ARG A 165 -17.87 -2.08 8.01
CA ARG A 165 -19.27 -1.66 8.03
C ARG A 165 -19.49 -0.47 8.97
N VAL A 166 -18.78 -0.39 10.07
CA VAL A 166 -18.82 0.77 10.97
C VAL A 166 -18.21 1.98 10.27
N SER A 167 -17.07 1.79 9.56
CA SER A 167 -16.51 2.82 8.69
C SER A 167 -17.52 3.31 7.66
N LEU A 168 -18.31 2.40 7.07
CA LEU A 168 -19.32 2.76 6.06
C LEU A 168 -20.39 3.68 6.64
N VAL A 169 -20.91 3.34 7.82
CA VAL A 169 -21.94 4.16 8.49
C VAL A 169 -21.37 5.55 8.82
N GLY A 170 -20.19 5.60 9.44
CA GLY A 170 -19.52 6.86 9.78
C GLY A 170 -19.22 7.72 8.54
N ALA A 171 -18.67 7.12 7.48
CA ALA A 171 -18.36 7.82 6.24
C ALA A 171 -19.61 8.39 5.53
N ILE A 172 -20.73 7.64 5.53
CA ILE A 172 -21.98 8.13 4.94
C ILE A 172 -22.55 9.30 5.76
N ILE A 173 -22.56 9.19 7.09
CA ILE A 173 -23.05 10.27 7.95
C ILE A 173 -22.21 11.52 7.73
N ALA A 174 -20.88 11.42 7.83
CA ALA A 174 -19.99 12.56 7.65
C ALA A 174 -20.13 13.20 6.26
N PHE A 175 -20.17 12.40 5.19
CA PHE A 175 -20.37 12.95 3.84
C PHE A 175 -21.71 13.65 3.67
N ILE A 176 -22.80 13.11 4.25
CA ILE A 176 -24.12 13.76 4.23
C ILE A 176 -24.10 15.07 5.03
N SER A 177 -23.42 15.09 6.18
CA SER A 177 -23.24 16.29 7.00
C SER A 177 -22.47 17.38 6.23
N ASP A 178 -21.36 17.03 5.61
CA ASP A 178 -20.57 17.95 4.78
C ASP A 178 -21.40 18.51 3.62
N LEU A 179 -22.17 17.65 2.95
CA LEU A 179 -23.06 18.06 1.86
C LEU A 179 -24.20 18.96 2.37
N ALA A 180 -24.75 18.68 3.55
CA ALA A 180 -25.76 19.51 4.17
C ALA A 180 -25.25 20.93 4.48
N ILE A 181 -24.01 21.05 4.96
CA ILE A 181 -23.37 22.36 5.14
C ILE A 181 -23.27 23.10 3.80
N LEU A 182 -22.73 22.43 2.76
CA LEU A 182 -22.59 23.05 1.44
C LEU A 182 -23.92 23.49 0.88
N VAL A 183 -24.97 22.65 0.94
CA VAL A 183 -26.32 23.00 0.50
C VAL A 183 -26.85 24.21 1.28
N THR A 184 -26.68 24.21 2.60
CA THR A 184 -27.10 25.33 3.44
C THR A 184 -26.41 26.63 3.05
N VAL A 185 -25.11 26.63 2.85
CA VAL A 185 -24.36 27.82 2.40
C VAL A 185 -24.88 28.28 1.03
N PHE A 186 -25.00 27.38 0.05
CA PHE A 186 -25.49 27.72 -1.30
C PHE A 186 -26.97 28.22 -1.33
N THR A 187 -27.80 27.87 -0.36
CA THR A 187 -29.16 28.42 -0.26
C THR A 187 -29.19 29.86 0.25
N HIS A 188 -28.11 30.30 0.92
CA HIS A 188 -28.00 31.64 1.48
C HIS A 188 -27.11 32.60 0.66
N ILE A 189 -26.29 32.08 -0.25
CA ILE A 189 -25.39 32.85 -1.09
C ILE A 189 -25.89 32.81 -2.53
N SER A 190 -26.03 34.00 -3.16
CA SER A 190 -26.35 34.07 -4.59
C SER A 190 -25.12 33.60 -5.44
N PHE A 191 -25.37 33.20 -6.69
CA PHE A 191 -24.29 32.82 -7.59
C PHE A 191 -23.30 33.98 -7.84
N SER A 192 -23.79 35.23 -7.85
CA SER A 192 -22.92 36.41 -7.94
C SER A 192 -22.02 36.58 -6.71
N ASP A 193 -22.56 36.33 -5.51
CA ASP A 193 -21.76 36.41 -4.28
C ASP A 193 -20.73 35.31 -4.22
N PHE A 194 -21.08 34.10 -4.66
CA PHE A 194 -20.11 32.98 -4.77
C PHE A 194 -18.94 33.35 -5.68
N ILE A 195 -19.19 33.94 -6.87
CA ILE A 195 -18.11 34.41 -7.75
C ILE A 195 -17.32 35.54 -7.12
N ALA A 196 -17.95 36.43 -6.33
CA ALA A 196 -17.27 37.51 -5.61
C ALA A 196 -16.34 37.01 -4.48
N LEU A 197 -16.48 35.77 -4.02
CA LEU A 197 -15.52 35.17 -3.08
C LEU A 197 -14.16 34.91 -3.73
N ILE A 198 -14.11 34.65 -5.05
CA ILE A 198 -12.85 34.34 -5.75
C ILE A 198 -11.86 35.52 -5.64
N PRO A 199 -12.17 36.77 -6.03
CA PRO A 199 -11.25 37.91 -5.83
C PRO A 199 -10.96 38.19 -4.35
N LYS A 200 -11.90 37.97 -3.43
CA LYS A 200 -11.66 38.11 -1.99
C LYS A 200 -10.59 37.14 -1.50
N MET A 201 -10.55 35.91 -2.04
CA MET A 201 -9.54 34.90 -1.69
C MET A 201 -8.12 35.40 -1.98
N PHE A 202 -7.94 36.17 -3.05
CA PHE A 202 -6.63 36.69 -3.47
C PHE A 202 -6.33 38.11 -2.94
N ALA A 203 -7.30 38.75 -2.31
CA ALA A 203 -7.13 40.14 -1.78
C ALA A 203 -6.03 40.14 -0.71
N ASN A 204 -5.13 41.14 -0.80
CA ASN A 204 -4.03 41.38 0.16
C ASN A 204 -2.94 40.27 0.23
N HIS A 205 -2.87 39.36 -0.75
CA HIS A 205 -1.82 38.34 -0.81
C HIS A 205 -0.83 38.58 -1.95
N SER A 206 0.46 38.45 -1.65
CA SER A 206 1.50 38.39 -2.68
C SER A 206 1.71 36.92 -3.06
N LEU A 207 1.39 36.54 -4.30
CA LEU A 207 1.69 35.25 -4.85
C LEU A 207 3.16 35.11 -5.28
N GLY A 208 4.08 35.37 -4.33
CA GLY A 208 5.48 35.08 -4.56
C GLY A 208 5.75 33.58 -4.74
N PRO A 209 6.82 33.18 -5.49
CA PRO A 209 7.12 31.77 -5.73
C PRO A 209 7.25 30.95 -4.45
N ALA A 210 7.81 31.51 -3.38
CA ALA A 210 7.94 30.83 -2.09
C ALA A 210 6.56 30.55 -1.45
N ASN A 211 5.66 31.53 -1.45
CA ASN A 211 4.32 31.40 -0.87
C ASN A 211 3.48 30.35 -1.64
N ILE A 212 3.62 30.33 -2.98
CA ILE A 212 2.95 29.30 -3.81
C ILE A 212 3.46 27.90 -3.45
N LEU A 213 4.78 27.74 -3.31
CA LEU A 213 5.37 26.44 -2.94
C LEU A 213 4.97 26.01 -1.52
N ILE A 214 5.00 26.92 -0.56
CA ILE A 214 4.62 26.65 0.83
C ILE A 214 3.14 26.29 0.91
N GLY A 215 2.25 27.07 0.29
CA GLY A 215 0.81 26.80 0.27
C GLY A 215 0.46 25.49 -0.42
N PHE A 216 1.07 25.23 -1.57
CA PHE A 216 0.93 23.97 -2.28
C PHE A 216 1.38 22.78 -1.42
N ALA A 217 2.53 22.87 -0.79
CA ALA A 217 3.09 21.80 0.03
C ALA A 217 2.28 21.57 1.33
N ALA A 218 1.80 22.65 1.98
CA ALA A 218 0.99 22.55 3.19
C ALA A 218 -0.38 21.92 2.96
N SER A 219 -1.00 22.22 1.82
CA SER A 219 -2.35 21.74 1.51
C SER A 219 -2.43 20.22 1.16
N PHE A 220 -1.30 19.53 0.98
CA PHE A 220 -1.29 18.06 0.90
C PHE A 220 -1.85 17.38 2.16
N LEU A 221 -1.81 18.08 3.31
CA LEU A 221 -2.44 17.58 4.53
C LEU A 221 -3.93 17.26 4.34
N ALA A 222 -4.63 17.97 3.45
CA ALA A 222 -6.02 17.73 3.12
C ALA A 222 -6.29 16.37 2.44
N PHE A 223 -5.25 15.68 2.00
CA PHE A 223 -5.33 14.44 1.22
C PHE A 223 -4.55 13.29 1.87
N SER A 224 -4.25 13.39 3.15
CA SER A 224 -3.70 12.31 3.95
C SER A 224 -4.71 11.17 4.09
N GLY A 225 -4.23 9.93 4.06
CA GLY A 225 -5.04 8.71 4.15
C GLY A 225 -5.26 8.00 2.81
N LEU A 226 -4.82 8.58 1.66
CA LEU A 226 -4.92 7.93 0.36
C LEU A 226 -4.16 6.59 0.31
N GLU A 227 -3.05 6.49 1.04
CA GLU A 227 -2.21 5.30 1.09
C GLU A 227 -2.93 4.07 1.64
N SER A 228 -3.97 4.26 2.45
CA SER A 228 -4.77 3.18 3.04
C SER A 228 -5.40 2.26 1.99
N ILE A 229 -5.73 2.76 0.77
CA ILE A 229 -6.26 1.93 -0.31
C ILE A 229 -5.30 0.81 -0.72
N SER A 230 -4.00 1.09 -0.77
CA SER A 230 -2.98 0.10 -1.14
C SER A 230 -2.77 -0.95 -0.06
N GLN A 231 -3.03 -0.59 1.19
CA GLN A 231 -2.95 -1.51 2.33
C GLN A 231 -4.19 -2.41 2.43
N LEU A 232 -5.34 -2.00 1.85
CA LEU A 232 -6.54 -2.82 1.77
C LEU A 232 -6.46 -3.93 0.70
N SER A 233 -5.44 -3.93 -0.15
CA SER A 233 -5.32 -4.87 -1.28
C SER A 233 -5.50 -6.35 -0.89
N PRO A 234 -4.94 -6.87 0.22
CA PRO A 234 -5.11 -8.28 0.61
C PRO A 234 -6.55 -8.69 0.91
N VAL A 235 -7.35 -7.76 1.44
CA VAL A 235 -8.76 -8.00 1.82
C VAL A 235 -9.77 -7.55 0.77
N MET A 236 -9.31 -7.10 -0.38
CA MET A 236 -10.12 -6.56 -1.47
C MET A 236 -10.65 -7.69 -2.36
N LYS A 237 -11.91 -7.59 -2.82
CA LYS A 237 -12.48 -8.51 -3.81
C LYS A 237 -11.74 -8.44 -5.14
N THR A 238 -11.67 -9.58 -5.84
CA THR A 238 -11.15 -9.64 -7.22
C THR A 238 -12.26 -9.30 -8.23
N PRO A 239 -11.94 -8.64 -9.36
CA PRO A 239 -10.63 -8.12 -9.76
C PRO A 239 -10.28 -6.80 -9.05
N ARG A 240 -9.17 -6.77 -8.32
CA ARG A 240 -8.71 -5.64 -7.50
C ARG A 240 -8.64 -4.33 -8.28
N LYS A 241 -8.20 -4.36 -9.54
CA LYS A 241 -8.16 -3.18 -10.42
C LYS A 241 -9.51 -2.46 -10.51
N LYS A 242 -10.61 -3.21 -10.66
CA LYS A 242 -11.96 -2.64 -10.73
C LYS A 242 -12.42 -2.11 -9.37
N VAL A 243 -12.18 -2.87 -8.31
CA VAL A 243 -12.58 -2.50 -6.95
C VAL A 243 -11.87 -1.23 -6.49
N ALA A 244 -10.54 -1.18 -6.61
CA ALA A 244 -9.74 0.00 -6.26
C ALA A 244 -10.10 1.20 -7.13
N GLY A 245 -10.27 1.02 -8.44
CA GLY A 245 -10.63 2.11 -9.35
C GLY A 245 -11.98 2.75 -9.00
N ILE A 246 -13.02 1.96 -8.70
CA ILE A 246 -14.33 2.49 -8.30
C ILE A 246 -14.24 3.15 -6.92
N ALA A 247 -13.57 2.52 -5.95
CA ALA A 247 -13.42 3.07 -4.60
C ALA A 247 -12.73 4.45 -4.64
N LEU A 248 -11.64 4.56 -5.38
CA LEU A 248 -10.90 5.82 -5.52
C LEU A 248 -11.64 6.87 -6.34
N LEU A 249 -12.42 6.47 -7.35
CA LEU A 249 -13.31 7.40 -8.04
C LEU A 249 -14.35 8.02 -7.07
N LEU A 250 -14.92 7.20 -6.20
CA LEU A 250 -15.83 7.69 -5.16
C LEU A 250 -15.11 8.64 -4.18
N VAL A 251 -13.85 8.33 -3.80
CA VAL A 251 -13.04 9.23 -2.96
C VAL A 251 -12.80 10.57 -3.67
N VAL A 252 -12.40 10.55 -4.94
CA VAL A 252 -12.18 11.79 -5.72
C VAL A 252 -13.45 12.62 -5.81
N LEU A 253 -14.60 12.01 -6.03
CA LEU A 253 -15.87 12.73 -6.14
C LEU A 253 -16.29 13.31 -4.78
N THR A 254 -16.20 12.53 -3.70
CA THR A 254 -16.63 12.98 -2.38
C THR A 254 -15.72 14.05 -1.82
N ILE A 255 -14.43 13.78 -1.72
CA ILE A 255 -13.42 14.71 -1.18
C ILE A 255 -13.20 15.92 -2.11
N GLY A 256 -13.24 15.71 -3.43
CA GLY A 256 -13.04 16.79 -4.40
C GLY A 256 -14.15 17.85 -4.39
N ILE A 257 -15.35 17.48 -3.97
CA ILE A 257 -16.45 18.43 -3.78
C ILE A 257 -16.37 19.07 -2.39
N THR A 258 -16.20 18.27 -1.34
CA THR A 258 -16.34 18.75 0.04
C THR A 258 -15.11 19.53 0.51
N SER A 259 -13.90 18.99 0.35
CA SER A 259 -12.69 19.58 0.95
C SER A 259 -12.35 20.98 0.41
N PRO A 260 -12.28 21.25 -0.92
CA PRO A 260 -11.99 22.60 -1.40
C PRO A 260 -13.07 23.64 -1.06
N LEU A 261 -14.36 23.24 -1.20
CA LEU A 261 -15.47 24.16 -0.96
C LEU A 261 -15.62 24.48 0.53
N LEU A 262 -15.57 23.49 1.41
CA LEU A 262 -15.65 23.72 2.85
C LEU A 262 -14.46 24.55 3.34
N THR A 263 -13.24 24.27 2.83
CA THR A 263 -12.07 25.09 3.15
C THR A 263 -12.25 26.53 2.70
N MET A 264 -12.75 26.77 1.48
CA MET A 264 -13.01 28.09 0.97
C MET A 264 -14.07 28.82 1.81
N PHE A 265 -15.19 28.18 2.10
CA PHE A 265 -16.28 28.80 2.84
C PHE A 265 -15.90 29.07 4.30
N THR A 266 -15.21 28.14 4.97
CA THR A 266 -14.77 28.35 6.35
C THR A 266 -13.79 29.53 6.46
N THR A 267 -12.88 29.68 5.51
CA THR A 267 -11.83 30.73 5.57
C THR A 267 -12.28 32.08 5.06
N LEU A 268 -13.38 32.17 4.27
CA LEU A 268 -13.88 33.44 3.69
C LEU A 268 -15.18 33.95 4.31
N LEU A 269 -15.99 33.07 4.90
CA LEU A 269 -17.32 33.41 5.39
C LEU A 269 -17.40 33.50 6.92
N LEU A 270 -16.43 32.93 7.64
CA LEU A 270 -16.35 33.09 9.09
C LEU A 270 -15.63 34.39 9.47
N PRO A 271 -15.99 34.98 10.64
CA PRO A 271 -15.31 36.18 11.13
C PRO A 271 -13.81 35.93 11.39
N THR A 272 -12.98 36.90 11.06
CA THR A 272 -11.51 36.85 11.29
C THR A 272 -11.16 36.53 12.75
N GLN A 273 -11.90 37.12 13.70
CA GLN A 273 -11.72 36.84 15.13
C GLN A 273 -11.89 35.37 15.49
N THR A 274 -12.81 34.65 14.83
CA THR A 274 -13.01 33.21 15.01
C THR A 274 -11.84 32.41 14.44
N LEU A 275 -11.33 32.83 13.31
CA LEU A 275 -10.25 32.15 12.60
C LEU A 275 -8.88 32.34 13.26
N GLU A 276 -8.67 33.43 13.98
CA GLU A 276 -7.45 33.73 14.72
C GLU A 276 -7.46 33.17 16.16
N ASP A 277 -8.64 32.76 16.67
CA ASP A 277 -8.74 32.15 17.98
C ASP A 277 -8.15 30.72 17.96
N PRO A 278 -7.22 30.38 18.88
CA PRO A 278 -6.53 29.09 18.86
C PRO A 278 -7.44 27.86 19.04
N ILE A 279 -8.61 28.02 19.64
CA ILE A 279 -9.58 26.94 19.86
C ILE A 279 -10.60 26.92 18.73
N LEU A 280 -11.22 28.07 18.43
CA LEU A 280 -12.30 28.18 17.47
C LEU A 280 -11.81 27.91 16.03
N SER A 281 -10.57 28.25 15.69
CA SER A 281 -9.98 27.95 14.39
C SER A 281 -9.90 26.46 14.08
N ASN A 282 -9.95 25.60 15.10
CA ASN A 282 -9.93 24.15 14.95
C ASN A 282 -11.35 23.50 14.96
N GLN A 283 -12.40 24.34 14.96
CA GLN A 283 -13.83 23.92 14.94
C GLN A 283 -14.60 24.55 13.77
N VAL A 284 -13.89 25.12 12.79
CA VAL A 284 -14.44 26.02 11.77
C VAL A 284 -15.56 25.39 10.94
N VAL A 285 -15.56 24.07 10.71
CA VAL A 285 -16.60 23.40 9.93
C VAL A 285 -17.91 23.36 10.71
N SER A 286 -17.89 23.06 12.02
CA SER A 286 -19.09 23.10 12.85
C SER A 286 -19.60 24.52 13.07
N LEU A 287 -18.68 25.49 13.20
CA LEU A 287 -19.03 26.90 13.30
C LEU A 287 -19.66 27.44 12.01
N LEU A 288 -19.18 27.01 10.85
CA LEU A 288 -19.83 27.31 9.56
C LEU A 288 -21.25 26.76 9.53
N ALA A 289 -21.43 25.49 9.96
CA ALA A 289 -22.73 24.86 10.06
C ALA A 289 -23.71 25.62 10.98
N GLY A 290 -23.20 26.12 12.11
CA GLY A 290 -23.98 26.92 13.05
C GLY A 290 -24.36 28.32 12.52
N ASN A 291 -23.39 29.04 11.94
CA ASN A 291 -23.56 30.40 11.49
C ASN A 291 -24.44 30.52 10.22
N TRP A 292 -24.36 29.56 9.34
CA TRP A 292 -25.11 29.57 8.07
C TRP A 292 -26.34 28.64 8.09
N GLY A 293 -26.36 27.69 9.00
CA GLY A 293 -27.50 26.79 9.22
C GLY A 293 -28.20 27.06 10.52
N ASN A 294 -28.08 26.13 11.43
CA ASN A 294 -28.69 26.22 12.76
C ASN A 294 -27.92 25.39 13.80
N ILE A 295 -28.29 25.56 15.07
CA ILE A 295 -27.67 24.85 16.19
C ILE A 295 -27.77 23.31 16.08
N VAL A 296 -28.82 22.79 15.44
CA VAL A 296 -28.99 21.34 15.24
C VAL A 296 -27.95 20.79 14.28
N LEU A 297 -27.76 21.48 13.13
CA LEU A 297 -26.71 21.09 12.17
C LEU A 297 -25.33 21.24 12.77
N GLN A 298 -25.06 22.30 13.54
CA GLN A 298 -23.79 22.49 14.24
C GLN A 298 -23.50 21.35 15.20
N THR A 299 -24.49 20.98 16.01
CA THR A 299 -24.36 19.89 16.99
C THR A 299 -24.16 18.53 16.31
N GLU A 300 -24.93 18.26 15.24
CA GLU A 300 -24.80 17.04 14.46
C GLU A 300 -23.39 16.91 13.86
N VAL A 301 -22.90 17.97 13.18
CA VAL A 301 -21.56 18.02 12.60
C VAL A 301 -20.48 17.84 13.67
N ALA A 302 -20.65 18.47 14.83
CA ALA A 302 -19.69 18.34 15.92
C ALA A 302 -19.60 16.89 16.44
N ILE A 303 -20.74 16.22 16.62
CA ILE A 303 -20.80 14.82 17.08
C ILE A 303 -20.26 13.86 16.01
N SER A 304 -20.71 13.98 14.76
CA SER A 304 -20.30 13.11 13.66
C SER A 304 -18.81 13.26 13.35
N ALA A 305 -18.29 14.50 13.33
CA ALA A 305 -16.87 14.79 13.18
C ALA A 305 -16.04 14.20 14.33
N SER A 306 -16.46 14.42 15.59
CA SER A 306 -15.78 13.84 16.75
C SER A 306 -15.69 12.32 16.68
N ALA A 307 -16.80 11.66 16.36
CA ALA A 307 -16.83 10.21 16.24
C ALA A 307 -15.91 9.71 15.09
N LEU A 308 -15.97 10.34 13.90
CA LEU A 308 -15.14 9.96 12.76
C LEU A 308 -13.65 10.18 13.04
N LEU A 309 -13.29 11.28 13.70
CA LEU A 309 -11.92 11.62 14.08
C LEU A 309 -11.33 10.62 15.09
N VAL A 310 -12.10 10.22 16.10
CA VAL A 310 -11.68 9.15 17.06
C VAL A 310 -11.51 7.82 16.32
N PHE A 311 -12.37 7.53 15.36
CA PHE A 311 -12.30 6.35 14.55
C PHE A 311 -11.03 6.34 13.66
N ALA A 312 -10.69 7.45 13.02
CA ALA A 312 -9.45 7.61 12.27
C ALA A 312 -8.20 7.43 13.14
N SER A 313 -8.23 7.91 14.39
CA SER A 313 -7.14 7.64 15.35
C SER A 313 -6.94 6.16 15.59
N ASN A 314 -8.04 5.39 15.73
CA ASN A 314 -7.98 3.94 15.86
C ASN A 314 -7.38 3.27 14.62
N THR A 315 -7.82 3.70 13.44
CA THR A 315 -7.30 3.22 12.16
C THR A 315 -5.79 3.44 12.04
N ALA A 316 -5.31 4.62 12.42
CA ALA A 316 -3.89 4.97 12.41
C ALA A 316 -3.06 4.12 13.41
N ILE A 317 -3.61 3.81 14.60
CA ILE A 317 -2.99 2.87 15.56
C ILE A 317 -2.89 1.47 14.92
N ILE A 318 -3.96 1.00 14.26
CA ILE A 318 -3.98 -0.31 13.58
C ILE A 318 -2.93 -0.33 12.46
N GLY A 319 -2.89 0.68 11.61
CA GLY A 319 -1.89 0.84 10.57
C GLY A 319 -0.47 0.81 11.10
N SER A 320 -0.21 1.58 12.18
CA SER A 320 1.11 1.65 12.82
C SER A 320 1.62 0.30 13.31
N TYR A 321 0.81 -0.44 14.06
CA TYR A 321 1.30 -1.72 14.59
C TYR A 321 1.47 -2.77 13.48
N HIS A 322 0.70 -2.72 12.40
CA HIS A 322 0.92 -3.57 11.24
C HIS A 322 2.22 -3.23 10.49
N VAL A 323 2.56 -1.95 10.35
CA VAL A 323 3.84 -1.53 9.77
C VAL A 323 5.02 -1.99 10.65
N PHE A 324 4.94 -1.86 11.98
CA PHE A 324 5.95 -2.40 12.89
C PHE A 324 6.13 -3.91 12.71
N MET A 325 5.03 -4.64 12.60
CA MET A 325 5.07 -6.09 12.36
C MET A 325 5.68 -6.42 11.00
N ALA A 326 5.32 -5.70 9.93
CA ALA A 326 5.88 -5.89 8.60
C ALA A 326 7.40 -5.66 8.60
N LEU A 327 7.87 -4.57 9.21
CA LEU A 327 9.30 -4.28 9.33
C LEU A 327 10.05 -5.31 10.18
N SER A 328 9.43 -5.85 11.23
CA SER A 328 10.02 -6.91 12.04
C SER A 328 10.07 -8.25 11.29
N ARG A 329 9.07 -8.58 10.47
CA ARG A 329 9.10 -9.76 9.57
C ARG A 329 10.21 -9.66 8.54
N MET A 330 10.55 -8.45 8.09
CA MET A 330 11.66 -8.15 7.18
C MET A 330 13.02 -8.03 7.89
N ASP A 331 13.12 -8.43 9.16
CA ASP A 331 14.33 -8.38 10.01
C ASP A 331 14.88 -6.97 10.29
N PHE A 332 14.10 -5.92 10.03
CA PHE A 332 14.49 -4.54 10.37
C PHE A 332 14.19 -4.17 11.83
N PHE A 333 13.11 -4.70 12.40
CA PHE A 333 12.80 -4.50 13.82
C PHE A 333 13.02 -5.78 14.64
N PRO A 334 13.29 -5.64 15.94
CA PRO A 334 13.50 -6.79 16.82
C PRO A 334 12.27 -7.71 16.89
N ALA A 335 12.50 -9.02 16.96
CA ALA A 335 11.45 -10.03 16.96
C ALA A 335 10.44 -9.94 18.13
N PHE A 336 10.76 -9.20 19.21
CA PHE A 336 9.81 -9.00 20.31
C PHE A 336 8.54 -8.25 19.86
N VAL A 337 8.66 -7.40 18.81
CA VAL A 337 7.54 -6.67 18.20
C VAL A 337 6.47 -7.64 17.67
N LEU A 338 6.87 -8.82 17.18
CA LEU A 338 5.96 -9.86 16.69
C LEU A 338 5.32 -10.70 17.81
N LYS A 339 5.78 -10.54 19.07
CA LYS A 339 5.31 -11.38 20.18
C LYS A 339 3.85 -11.12 20.47
N ARG A 340 3.06 -12.19 20.42
CA ARG A 340 1.62 -12.15 20.68
C ARG A 340 1.30 -12.45 22.13
N ASN A 341 0.25 -11.82 22.64
CA ASN A 341 -0.29 -12.08 23.99
C ASN A 341 -0.85 -13.51 24.04
N LYS A 342 -0.57 -14.25 25.11
CA LYS A 342 -1.03 -15.63 25.31
C LYS A 342 -2.56 -15.74 25.45
N LEU A 343 -3.23 -14.70 25.98
CA LEU A 343 -4.67 -14.71 26.24
C LEU A 343 -5.50 -14.35 25.00
N ARG A 344 -5.07 -13.36 24.21
CA ARG A 344 -5.84 -12.78 23.09
C ARG A 344 -5.19 -12.93 21.73
N GLY A 345 -3.92 -13.35 21.66
CA GLY A 345 -3.19 -13.49 20.41
C GLY A 345 -2.81 -12.16 19.73
N THR A 346 -3.00 -11.02 20.38
CA THR A 346 -2.69 -9.68 19.85
C THR A 346 -1.22 -9.32 20.00
N PRO A 347 -0.62 -8.52 19.08
CA PRO A 347 0.79 -8.12 19.14
C PRO A 347 0.99 -6.95 20.11
N HIS A 348 0.97 -7.23 21.41
CA HIS A 348 0.88 -6.25 22.49
C HIS A 348 2.02 -5.22 22.53
N TYR A 349 3.26 -5.58 22.16
CA TYR A 349 4.36 -4.62 22.10
C TYR A 349 4.21 -3.63 20.93
N SER A 350 3.78 -4.11 19.76
CA SER A 350 3.52 -3.26 18.62
C SER A 350 2.38 -2.28 18.89
N ILE A 351 1.31 -2.76 19.56
CA ILE A 351 0.17 -1.92 19.96
C ILE A 351 0.61 -0.87 21.00
N ALA A 352 1.43 -1.26 21.97
CA ALA A 352 1.95 -0.33 22.98
C ALA A 352 2.80 0.78 22.34
N LEU A 353 3.64 0.45 21.35
CA LEU A 353 4.40 1.46 20.59
C LEU A 353 3.49 2.34 19.74
N ALA A 354 2.55 1.73 19.00
CA ALA A 354 1.61 2.44 18.14
C ALA A 354 0.68 3.39 18.88
N THR A 355 0.43 3.14 20.18
CA THR A 355 -0.38 4.00 21.04
C THR A 355 0.50 4.99 21.81
N GLY A 356 1.62 4.53 22.37
CA GLY A 356 2.49 5.34 23.23
C GLY A 356 3.18 6.47 22.50
N ILE A 357 3.62 6.25 21.24
CA ILE A 357 4.31 7.30 20.48
C ILE A 357 3.37 8.48 20.16
N PRO A 358 2.13 8.30 19.64
CA PRO A 358 1.18 9.40 19.50
C PRO A 358 0.88 10.17 20.79
N ILE A 359 0.81 9.48 21.94
CA ILE A 359 0.63 10.16 23.24
C ILE A 359 1.84 11.06 23.55
N VAL A 360 3.07 10.57 23.36
CA VAL A 360 4.28 11.38 23.55
C VAL A 360 4.28 12.59 22.59
N VAL A 361 3.86 12.39 21.34
CA VAL A 361 3.73 13.47 20.35
C VAL A 361 2.73 14.53 20.80
N LEU A 362 1.55 14.12 21.33
CA LEU A 362 0.55 15.07 21.89
C LEU A 362 1.10 15.89 23.06
N VAL A 363 1.84 15.23 23.96
CA VAL A 363 2.46 15.91 25.11
C VAL A 363 3.52 16.92 24.64
N ILE A 364 4.39 16.54 23.68
CA ILE A 364 5.40 17.43 23.10
C ILE A 364 4.74 18.62 22.37
N ALA A 365 3.65 18.38 21.64
CA ALA A 365 2.89 19.40 20.94
C ALA A 365 2.06 20.30 21.90
N ASN A 366 1.98 19.94 23.18
CA ASN A 366 1.16 20.63 24.17
C ASN A 366 -0.29 20.88 23.70
N GLY A 367 -0.87 19.93 22.98
CA GLY A 367 -2.24 20.02 22.44
C GLY A 367 -2.40 21.05 21.30
N SER A 368 -1.33 21.49 20.65
CA SER A 368 -1.42 22.40 19.51
C SER A 368 -1.66 21.66 18.20
N ILE A 369 -2.87 21.80 17.64
CA ILE A 369 -3.21 21.21 16.32
C ILE A 369 -2.36 21.83 15.20
N ASN A 370 -2.12 23.14 15.25
CA ASN A 370 -1.30 23.82 14.23
C ASN A 370 0.12 23.26 14.21
N PHE A 371 0.71 23.04 15.38
CA PHE A 371 2.04 22.44 15.48
C PHE A 371 2.05 20.97 14.98
N LEU A 372 1.04 20.18 15.34
CA LEU A 372 0.89 18.81 14.82
C LEU A 372 0.75 18.79 13.29
N GLY A 373 -0.04 19.73 12.72
CA GLY A 373 -0.19 19.89 11.27
C GLY A 373 1.10 20.30 10.57
N GLU A 374 1.96 21.10 11.22
CA GLU A 374 3.29 21.41 10.70
C GLU A 374 4.18 20.18 10.64
N LEU A 375 4.15 19.32 11.66
CA LEU A 375 4.97 18.10 11.73
C LEU A 375 4.59 17.07 10.67
N TYR A 376 3.33 17.08 10.25
CA TYR A 376 2.70 16.03 9.45
C TYR A 376 3.32 15.82 8.07
N ALA A 377 3.69 16.92 7.42
CA ALA A 377 4.09 16.91 6.01
C ALA A 377 5.36 16.08 5.70
N PHE A 378 6.21 15.80 6.68
CA PHE A 378 7.44 15.04 6.49
C PHE A 378 7.15 13.57 6.13
N GLY A 379 6.33 12.89 6.92
CA GLY A 379 6.03 11.48 6.74
C GLY A 379 5.19 11.22 5.49
N LEU A 380 4.06 11.92 5.40
CA LEU A 380 3.10 11.78 4.30
C LEU A 380 3.74 11.96 2.92
N LEU A 381 4.37 13.12 2.69
CA LEU A 381 4.95 13.45 1.38
C LEU A 381 6.18 12.58 1.07
N GLY A 382 6.95 12.18 2.09
CA GLY A 382 8.03 11.21 1.93
C GLY A 382 7.53 9.84 1.46
N ALA A 383 6.44 9.34 2.05
CA ALA A 383 5.80 8.09 1.65
C ALA A 383 5.22 8.18 0.24
N PHE A 384 4.52 9.27 -0.09
CA PHE A 384 3.98 9.50 -1.44
C PHE A 384 5.09 9.58 -2.49
N THR A 385 6.18 10.30 -2.21
CA THR A 385 7.32 10.43 -3.12
C THR A 385 7.96 9.06 -3.40
N LEU A 386 8.21 8.25 -2.37
CA LEU A 386 8.80 6.92 -2.54
C LEU A 386 7.86 5.95 -3.27
N THR A 387 6.55 6.02 -3.00
CA THR A 387 5.56 5.19 -3.70
C THR A 387 5.50 5.53 -5.18
N CYS A 388 5.43 6.83 -5.51
CA CYS A 388 5.38 7.31 -6.88
C CYS A 388 6.66 6.99 -7.64
N LEU A 389 7.82 7.27 -7.05
CA LEU A 389 9.12 6.96 -7.62
C LEU A 389 9.30 5.45 -7.85
N GLY A 390 8.91 4.64 -6.87
CA GLY A 390 8.96 3.19 -6.99
C GLY A 390 8.14 2.67 -8.17
N LEU A 391 6.90 3.15 -8.32
CA LEU A 391 6.05 2.78 -9.44
C LEU A 391 6.64 3.21 -10.79
N ASP A 392 7.22 4.42 -10.88
CA ASP A 392 7.84 4.90 -12.12
C ASP A 392 9.08 4.07 -12.50
N ILE A 393 9.86 3.63 -11.51
CA ILE A 393 11.00 2.71 -11.74
C ILE A 393 10.49 1.36 -12.30
N ILE A 394 9.40 0.81 -11.76
CA ILE A 394 8.80 -0.43 -12.26
C ILE A 394 8.32 -0.25 -13.71
N ARG A 395 7.59 0.83 -14.00
CA ARG A 395 7.13 1.15 -15.36
C ARG A 395 8.30 1.37 -16.33
N TYR A 396 9.38 1.99 -15.88
CA TYR A 396 10.61 2.14 -16.69
C TYR A 396 11.22 0.78 -17.03
N ARG A 397 11.25 -0.15 -16.07
CA ARG A 397 11.73 -1.52 -16.27
C ARG A 397 10.86 -2.30 -17.27
N GLU A 398 9.53 -2.16 -17.20
CA GLU A 398 8.61 -2.74 -18.19
C GLU A 398 8.95 -2.26 -19.61
N ARG A 399 9.17 -0.96 -19.78
CA ARG A 399 9.55 -0.38 -21.09
C ARG A 399 10.90 -0.89 -21.58
N LYS A 400 11.88 -1.01 -20.67
CA LYS A 400 13.20 -1.55 -21.01
C LYS A 400 13.09 -3.02 -21.44
N ALA A 401 12.35 -3.84 -20.71
CA ALA A 401 12.10 -5.23 -21.05
C ALA A 401 11.39 -5.38 -22.41
N ALA A 402 10.37 -4.55 -22.67
CA ALA A 402 9.66 -4.54 -23.94
C ALA A 402 10.56 -4.18 -25.13
N ARG A 403 11.45 -3.19 -24.98
CA ARG A 403 12.42 -2.82 -26.03
C ARG A 403 13.40 -3.96 -26.32
N THR A 404 13.90 -4.64 -25.28
CA THR A 404 14.79 -5.78 -25.44
C THR A 404 14.09 -6.93 -26.16
N LEU A 405 12.83 -7.22 -25.79
CA LEU A 405 12.02 -8.24 -26.44
C LEU A 405 11.75 -7.90 -27.91
N ALA A 406 11.35 -6.67 -28.22
CA ALA A 406 11.10 -6.21 -29.58
C ALA A 406 12.36 -6.32 -30.47
N ALA A 407 13.53 -5.95 -29.94
CA ALA A 407 14.81 -6.10 -30.65
C ALA A 407 15.14 -7.57 -30.95
N ARG A 408 14.91 -8.49 -30.01
CA ARG A 408 15.12 -9.92 -30.21
C ARG A 408 14.16 -10.50 -31.25
N LEU A 409 12.89 -10.12 -31.21
CA LEU A 409 11.89 -10.53 -32.19
C LEU A 409 12.24 -10.04 -33.60
N SER A 410 12.71 -8.80 -33.75
CA SER A 410 13.12 -8.25 -35.03
C SER A 410 14.34 -8.96 -35.61
N ASN A 411 15.32 -9.33 -34.78
CA ASN A 411 16.51 -10.07 -35.20
C ASN A 411 16.19 -11.53 -35.61
N ALA A 412 15.27 -12.19 -34.89
CA ALA A 412 14.81 -13.53 -35.25
C ALA A 412 14.11 -13.54 -36.63
N ASN A 413 13.30 -12.51 -36.90
CA ASN A 413 12.60 -12.36 -38.20
C ASN A 413 13.56 -12.08 -39.37
N ARG A 414 14.66 -11.35 -39.10
CA ARG A 414 15.73 -11.11 -40.12
C ARG A 414 16.54 -12.36 -40.44
N ASN A 415 16.69 -13.29 -39.53
CA ASN A 415 17.44 -14.51 -39.69
C ASN A 415 16.63 -15.68 -40.26
N GLY A 416 15.42 -15.42 -40.82
CA GLY A 416 14.59 -16.44 -41.46
C GLY A 416 13.97 -17.47 -40.53
N ALA A 417 14.01 -17.25 -39.22
CA ALA A 417 13.28 -18.08 -38.27
C ALA A 417 11.77 -17.86 -38.43
N SER A 418 11.01 -18.96 -38.41
CA SER A 418 9.53 -18.90 -38.40
C SER A 418 9.03 -17.92 -37.35
N GLN A 419 7.94 -17.18 -37.66
CA GLN A 419 7.35 -16.25 -36.71
C GLN A 419 7.22 -16.93 -35.33
N PRO A 420 7.78 -16.34 -34.25
CA PRO A 420 7.72 -16.93 -32.94
C PRO A 420 6.24 -17.13 -32.56
N SER A 421 5.92 -18.31 -32.08
CA SER A 421 4.59 -18.60 -31.53
C SER A 421 4.30 -17.67 -30.35
N THR A 422 3.03 -17.54 -29.97
CA THR A 422 2.63 -16.80 -28.75
C THR A 422 3.41 -17.31 -27.54
N ASP A 423 3.70 -18.59 -27.52
CA ASP A 423 4.48 -19.28 -26.50
C ASP A 423 5.96 -18.84 -26.48
N ASP A 424 6.58 -18.65 -27.64
CA ASP A 424 7.95 -18.13 -27.76
C ASP A 424 8.06 -16.68 -27.30
N ILE A 425 7.00 -15.87 -27.52
CA ILE A 425 6.93 -14.49 -27.04
C ILE A 425 6.87 -14.47 -25.52
N GLN A 426 6.03 -15.30 -24.92
CA GLN A 426 5.93 -15.43 -23.45
C GLN A 426 7.25 -15.91 -22.83
N TYR A 427 7.91 -16.90 -23.46
CA TYR A 427 9.21 -17.38 -23.01
C TYR A 427 10.28 -16.29 -23.04
N ARG A 428 10.42 -15.59 -24.15
CA ARG A 428 11.41 -14.53 -24.32
C ARG A 428 11.12 -13.32 -23.45
N THR A 429 9.86 -13.07 -23.12
CA THR A 429 9.45 -12.06 -22.13
C THR A 429 9.89 -12.47 -20.74
N ALA A 430 9.71 -13.74 -20.38
CA ALA A 430 10.16 -14.28 -19.10
C ALA A 430 11.70 -14.25 -18.98
N GLU A 431 12.42 -14.60 -20.05
CA GLU A 431 13.89 -14.55 -20.11
C GLU A 431 14.42 -13.10 -19.99
N ALA A 432 13.82 -12.14 -20.69
CA ALA A 432 14.18 -10.73 -20.60
C ALA A 432 13.93 -10.15 -19.18
N ARG A 433 12.96 -10.70 -18.47
CA ARG A 433 12.72 -10.38 -17.05
C ARG A 433 13.83 -10.88 -16.17
N LEU A 434 14.23 -12.15 -16.33
CA LEU A 434 15.27 -12.79 -15.53
C LEU A 434 16.63 -12.11 -15.71
N GLU A 435 16.99 -11.71 -16.94
CA GLU A 435 18.22 -10.93 -17.20
C GLU A 435 18.19 -9.56 -16.52
N ASN A 436 17.05 -8.85 -16.53
CA ASN A 436 16.95 -7.55 -15.89
C ASN A 436 16.90 -7.64 -14.36
N ALA A 437 16.39 -8.73 -13.79
CA ALA A 437 16.42 -9.00 -12.35
C ALA A 437 17.82 -9.36 -11.84
N GLY A 438 18.64 -10.04 -12.67
CA GLY A 438 19.99 -10.47 -12.30
C GLY A 438 21.03 -9.35 -12.20
N LEU A 439 20.78 -8.19 -12.79
CA LEU A 439 21.77 -7.11 -12.89
C LEU A 439 21.91 -6.23 -11.64
N ASN A 440 20.94 -6.20 -10.70
CA ASN A 440 20.95 -5.25 -9.58
C ASN A 440 20.48 -5.80 -8.21
N GLY A 441 20.63 -7.09 -7.93
CA GLY A 441 20.21 -7.67 -6.66
C GLY A 441 18.72 -8.08 -6.65
N PRO A 442 18.16 -8.48 -5.48
CA PRO A 442 16.84 -9.12 -5.38
C PRO A 442 15.70 -8.12 -5.67
N VAL A 443 15.54 -7.77 -6.92
CA VAL A 443 14.41 -6.97 -7.35
C VAL A 443 13.36 -7.90 -7.90
N SER A 444 12.30 -8.00 -7.13
CA SER A 444 11.15 -8.79 -7.50
C SER A 444 10.49 -8.24 -8.75
N GLU A 445 10.16 -9.16 -9.63
CA GLU A 445 9.28 -8.92 -10.78
C GLU A 445 7.82 -8.69 -10.38
N SER A 446 7.48 -8.72 -9.09
CA SER A 446 6.11 -8.73 -8.58
C SER A 446 5.28 -7.50 -8.94
N GLY A 447 5.87 -6.41 -9.40
CA GLY A 447 5.13 -5.24 -9.89
C GLY A 447 5.02 -5.16 -11.41
N LEU A 448 5.72 -6.02 -12.17
CA LEU A 448 5.73 -5.97 -13.64
C LEU A 448 4.47 -6.61 -14.22
N GLN A 449 3.86 -5.94 -15.20
CA GLN A 449 2.69 -6.44 -15.92
C GLN A 449 3.11 -6.99 -17.30
N LEU A 450 2.96 -8.32 -17.50
CA LEU A 450 3.27 -8.99 -18.77
C LEU A 450 2.52 -8.37 -19.93
N GLU A 451 1.24 -8.12 -19.75
CA GLU A 451 0.36 -7.56 -20.76
C GLU A 451 0.88 -6.23 -21.32
N ASN A 452 1.51 -5.39 -20.48
CA ASN A 452 2.12 -4.14 -20.91
C ASN A 452 3.40 -4.38 -21.72
N ILE A 453 4.23 -5.35 -21.30
CA ILE A 453 5.48 -5.68 -21.98
C ILE A 453 5.17 -6.27 -23.37
N GLU A 454 4.23 -7.19 -23.48
CA GLU A 454 3.80 -7.80 -24.73
C GLU A 454 3.18 -6.77 -25.68
N MET A 455 2.31 -5.90 -25.16
CA MET A 455 1.70 -4.82 -25.94
C MET A 455 2.75 -3.89 -26.55
N LEU A 456 3.76 -3.49 -25.76
CA LEU A 456 4.82 -2.58 -26.20
C LEU A 456 5.83 -3.26 -27.14
N ALA A 457 6.01 -4.58 -27.05
CA ALA A 457 6.93 -5.35 -27.88
C ALA A 457 6.30 -5.86 -29.19
N SER A 458 4.97 -5.87 -29.30
CA SER A 458 4.24 -6.43 -30.42
C SER A 458 4.53 -5.69 -31.72
N PRO A 459 4.92 -6.40 -32.81
CA PRO A 459 5.08 -5.80 -34.14
C PRO A 459 3.74 -5.52 -34.83
N VAL A 460 2.66 -6.18 -34.39
CA VAL A 460 1.31 -6.03 -34.99
C VAL A 460 0.60 -4.84 -34.36
N ARG A 461 0.46 -3.76 -35.13
CA ARG A 461 -0.16 -2.51 -34.68
C ARG A 461 -1.56 -2.33 -35.26
N ASN A 462 -2.58 -2.89 -34.59
CA ASN A 462 -3.97 -2.53 -34.83
C ASN A 462 -4.28 -1.14 -34.23
N TRP A 463 -5.33 -0.46 -34.70
CA TRP A 463 -5.74 0.85 -34.17
C TRP A 463 -6.01 0.82 -32.65
N ARG A 464 -6.57 -0.26 -32.12
CA ARG A 464 -6.81 -0.46 -30.67
C ARG A 464 -5.51 -0.56 -29.89
N THR A 465 -4.50 -1.26 -30.42
CA THR A 465 -3.18 -1.37 -29.76
C THR A 465 -2.44 -0.03 -29.79
N ARG A 466 -2.56 0.77 -30.88
CA ARG A 466 -1.98 2.12 -30.96
C ARG A 466 -2.60 3.07 -29.94
N ILE A 467 -3.93 3.06 -29.75
CA ILE A 467 -4.61 3.89 -28.73
C ILE A 467 -4.14 3.48 -27.33
N ARG A 468 -4.06 2.18 -27.06
CA ARG A 468 -3.65 1.66 -25.75
C ARG A 468 -2.17 2.00 -25.45
N GLU A 469 -1.29 1.93 -26.45
CA GLU A 469 0.11 2.36 -26.34
C GLU A 469 0.21 3.88 -26.09
N LEU A 470 -0.62 4.68 -26.76
CA LEU A 470 -0.68 6.12 -26.56
C LEU A 470 -1.10 6.46 -25.13
N TRP A 471 -2.19 5.84 -24.63
CA TRP A 471 -2.63 6.01 -23.25
C TRP A 471 -1.58 5.58 -22.25
N TYR A 472 -0.91 4.46 -22.46
CA TYR A 472 0.18 4.01 -21.61
C TYR A 472 1.36 5.00 -21.59
N ASN A 473 1.66 5.63 -22.73
CA ASN A 473 2.70 6.64 -22.80
C ASN A 473 2.31 7.93 -22.07
N ILE A 474 1.07 8.39 -22.24
CA ILE A 474 0.54 9.56 -21.54
C ILE A 474 0.56 9.30 -20.02
N ASP A 475 0.04 8.17 -19.59
CA ASP A 475 -0.01 7.78 -18.19
C ASP A 475 1.39 7.66 -17.54
N PHE A 476 2.38 7.20 -18.32
CA PHE A 476 3.76 7.17 -17.85
C PHE A 476 4.33 8.58 -17.58
N TRP A 477 4.12 9.52 -18.52
CA TRP A 477 4.63 10.88 -18.34
C TRP A 477 3.86 11.66 -17.27
N LEU A 478 2.55 11.47 -17.18
CA LEU A 478 1.76 11.98 -16.06
C LEU A 478 2.23 11.40 -14.73
N GLY A 479 2.64 10.13 -14.71
CA GLY A 479 3.24 9.50 -13.56
C GLY A 479 4.52 10.20 -13.10
N ILE A 480 5.45 10.48 -14.02
CA ILE A 480 6.68 11.22 -13.73
C ILE A 480 6.36 12.63 -13.25
N LEU A 481 5.43 13.33 -13.89
CA LEU A 481 4.99 14.67 -13.47
C LEU A 481 4.45 14.63 -12.03
N THR A 482 3.61 13.65 -11.70
CA THR A 482 3.09 13.47 -10.34
C THR A 482 4.22 13.29 -9.33
N THR A 483 5.20 12.45 -9.64
CA THR A 483 6.37 12.22 -8.77
C THR A 483 7.15 13.52 -8.56
N LEU A 484 7.38 14.30 -9.61
CA LEU A 484 8.08 15.56 -9.51
C LEU A 484 7.31 16.59 -8.67
N LEU A 485 5.99 16.71 -8.85
CA LEU A 485 5.14 17.62 -8.06
C LEU A 485 5.15 17.25 -6.57
N VAL A 486 4.98 15.98 -6.24
CA VAL A 486 5.00 15.50 -4.86
C VAL A 486 6.40 15.65 -4.23
N ALA A 487 7.45 15.33 -4.97
CA ALA A 487 8.83 15.51 -4.51
C ALA A 487 9.16 17.00 -4.29
N THR A 488 8.64 17.90 -5.14
CA THR A 488 8.75 19.34 -4.94
C THR A 488 8.06 19.79 -3.66
N ALA A 489 6.83 19.32 -3.41
CA ALA A 489 6.10 19.61 -2.19
C ALA A 489 6.86 19.09 -0.96
N TRP A 490 7.39 17.85 -1.02
CA TRP A 490 8.20 17.29 0.07
C TRP A 490 9.46 18.09 0.33
N THR A 491 10.23 18.43 -0.70
CA THR A 491 11.44 19.23 -0.59
C THR A 491 11.15 20.63 -0.03
N THR A 492 10.04 21.26 -0.45
CA THR A 492 9.58 22.53 0.10
C THR A 492 9.33 22.43 1.61
N ASN A 493 8.62 21.40 2.05
CA ASN A 493 8.38 21.19 3.48
C ASN A 493 9.68 20.92 4.26
N LEU A 494 10.64 20.18 3.69
CA LEU A 494 11.94 19.93 4.32
C LEU A 494 12.73 21.23 4.56
N ILE A 495 12.61 22.20 3.66
CA ILE A 495 13.35 23.48 3.73
C ILE A 495 12.63 24.47 4.64
N PHE A 496 11.32 24.66 4.45
CA PHE A 496 10.56 25.73 5.10
C PHE A 496 9.94 25.32 6.45
N LYS A 497 9.61 24.03 6.64
CA LYS A 497 9.05 23.52 7.90
C LYS A 497 10.12 22.81 8.73
N ARG A 498 11.03 23.57 9.34
CA ARG A 498 12.12 23.03 10.17
C ARG A 498 11.65 22.09 11.29
N PRO A 499 10.56 22.39 12.06
CA PRO A 499 10.07 21.45 13.08
C PRO A 499 9.68 20.08 12.52
N ALA A 500 9.02 20.05 11.36
CA ALA A 500 8.67 18.81 10.66
C ALA A 500 9.90 17.99 10.29
N THR A 501 10.91 18.64 9.72
CA THR A 501 12.15 18.01 9.28
C THR A 501 12.93 17.45 10.48
N LEU A 502 13.02 18.21 11.57
CA LEU A 502 13.70 17.76 12.78
C LEU A 502 12.97 16.60 13.44
N PHE A 503 11.67 16.70 13.65
CA PHE A 503 10.87 15.65 14.28
C PHE A 503 10.84 14.38 13.40
N GLY A 504 10.38 14.50 12.17
CA GLY A 504 10.25 13.36 11.25
C GLY A 504 11.60 12.73 10.91
N GLY A 505 12.63 13.56 10.69
CA GLY A 505 14.01 13.13 10.47
C GLY A 505 14.60 12.39 11.66
N THR A 506 14.34 12.87 12.89
CA THR A 506 14.78 12.20 14.13
C THR A 506 14.08 10.83 14.29
N VAL A 507 12.76 10.79 14.14
CA VAL A 507 11.98 9.54 14.26
C VAL A 507 12.41 8.54 13.19
N ALA A 508 12.50 8.97 11.92
CA ALA A 508 12.97 8.13 10.83
C ALA A 508 14.43 7.69 11.02
N GLY A 509 15.31 8.58 11.47
CA GLY A 509 16.71 8.31 11.75
C GLY A 509 16.90 7.26 12.87
N ILE A 510 16.19 7.43 13.97
CA ILE A 510 16.19 6.43 15.08
C ILE A 510 15.66 5.10 14.57
N GLY A 511 14.54 5.09 13.84
CA GLY A 511 13.99 3.88 13.26
C GLY A 511 14.95 3.18 12.31
N MET A 512 15.63 3.92 11.42
CA MET A 512 16.65 3.38 10.52
C MET A 512 17.89 2.89 11.27
N LEU A 513 18.29 3.54 12.36
CA LEU A 513 19.38 3.07 13.22
C LEU A 513 19.04 1.75 13.88
N VAL A 514 17.83 1.63 14.45
CA VAL A 514 17.30 0.36 15.00
C VAL A 514 17.27 -0.72 13.91
N ALA A 515 16.78 -0.39 12.73
CA ALA A 515 16.75 -1.29 11.58
C ALA A 515 18.17 -1.77 11.20
N TYR A 516 19.15 -0.86 11.15
CA TYR A 516 20.52 -1.20 10.83
C TYR A 516 21.16 -2.12 11.88
N ILE A 517 21.00 -1.80 13.17
CA ILE A 517 21.54 -2.61 14.27
C ILE A 517 20.93 -4.01 14.25
N ASN A 518 19.59 -4.11 14.12
CA ASN A 518 18.89 -5.39 14.11
C ASN A 518 19.25 -6.20 12.89
N TYR A 519 19.28 -5.60 11.70
CA TYR A 519 19.64 -6.25 10.45
C TYR A 519 21.08 -6.80 10.50
N ARG A 520 22.03 -6.04 11.04
CA ARG A 520 23.42 -6.54 11.23
C ARG A 520 23.49 -7.76 12.15
N ARG A 521 22.70 -7.77 13.23
CA ARG A 521 22.60 -8.93 14.15
C ARG A 521 21.99 -10.15 13.46
N GLN A 522 21.11 -9.94 12.51
CA GLN A 522 20.40 -11.01 11.78
C GLN A 522 21.11 -11.45 10.48
N LYS A 523 22.13 -10.72 10.02
CA LYS A 523 22.85 -10.94 8.75
C LYS A 523 23.39 -12.37 8.54
N GLN A 524 23.54 -13.15 9.60
CA GLN A 524 23.92 -14.56 9.52
C GLN A 524 22.81 -15.47 8.96
N LYS A 525 21.53 -15.00 8.87
CA LYS A 525 20.38 -15.79 8.44
C LYS A 525 20.07 -15.71 6.94
N GLY A 526 20.72 -14.83 6.18
CA GLY A 526 20.55 -14.69 4.73
C GLY A 526 19.57 -13.56 4.33
N TYR A 527 19.65 -13.15 3.07
CA TYR A 527 18.73 -12.18 2.49
C TYR A 527 17.33 -12.78 2.36
N LEU A 528 16.28 -11.99 2.62
CA LEU A 528 14.92 -12.39 2.36
C LEU A 528 14.62 -12.18 0.88
N PRO A 529 14.35 -13.24 0.12
CA PRO A 529 13.93 -13.10 -1.26
C PRO A 529 12.48 -12.64 -1.35
N VAL A 530 12.11 -12.16 -2.49
CA VAL A 530 10.70 -11.94 -2.81
C VAL A 530 10.09 -13.27 -3.24
N VAL A 531 8.97 -13.59 -2.61
CA VAL A 531 8.29 -14.87 -2.76
C VAL A 531 6.90 -14.65 -3.33
N TYR A 532 6.53 -15.44 -4.32
CA TYR A 532 5.23 -15.43 -4.98
C TYR A 532 4.31 -16.51 -4.39
N THR A 533 3.03 -16.27 -4.42
CA THR A 533 2.00 -17.27 -4.06
C THR A 533 1.57 -18.15 -5.23
N GLY A 534 2.11 -17.91 -6.43
CA GLY A 534 1.85 -18.67 -7.64
C GLY A 534 2.92 -18.41 -8.68
N ILE A 535 2.89 -19.15 -9.78
CA ILE A 535 3.81 -18.96 -10.89
C ILE A 535 3.06 -18.37 -12.09
N GLU A 536 3.65 -17.40 -12.74
CA GLU A 536 3.13 -16.78 -13.95
C GLU A 536 4.16 -16.92 -15.08
N GLY A 537 3.69 -17.34 -16.25
CA GLY A 537 4.46 -17.44 -17.48
C GLY A 537 5.32 -18.69 -17.60
N ARG A 538 5.60 -19.10 -18.85
CA ARG A 538 6.45 -20.23 -19.19
C ARG A 538 7.92 -19.92 -18.90
N LEU A 539 8.61 -20.87 -18.29
CA LEU A 539 10.05 -20.85 -18.04
C LEU A 539 10.71 -22.16 -18.54
N PRO A 540 10.60 -22.46 -19.85
CA PRO A 540 11.15 -23.69 -20.38
C PRO A 540 12.66 -23.73 -20.19
N GLY A 541 13.18 -24.94 -19.87
CA GLY A 541 14.59 -25.12 -19.52
C GLY A 541 14.93 -24.77 -18.07
N SER A 542 13.97 -24.27 -17.28
CA SER A 542 14.17 -24.06 -15.84
C SER A 542 14.24 -25.36 -15.06
N ILE A 543 14.85 -25.30 -13.88
CA ILE A 543 14.85 -26.40 -12.91
C ILE A 543 13.88 -26.04 -11.78
N LEU A 544 12.97 -26.94 -11.47
CA LEU A 544 12.09 -26.82 -10.32
C LEU A 544 12.72 -27.51 -9.11
N ALA A 545 12.99 -26.78 -8.05
CA ALA A 545 13.41 -27.29 -6.76
C ALA A 545 12.24 -27.28 -5.78
N VAL A 546 11.75 -28.45 -5.38
CA VAL A 546 10.62 -28.56 -4.44
C VAL A 546 11.15 -28.72 -3.02
N LEU A 547 10.85 -27.73 -2.18
CA LEU A 547 11.26 -27.66 -0.79
C LEU A 547 10.03 -27.90 0.11
N THR A 548 10.19 -28.60 1.22
CA THR A 548 9.07 -28.93 2.12
C THR A 548 9.40 -28.62 3.57
N ALA A 549 8.35 -28.41 4.38
CA ALA A 549 8.49 -28.23 5.83
C ALA A 549 8.90 -29.53 6.53
N LYS A 550 8.50 -30.70 5.98
CA LYS A 550 8.60 -32.02 6.63
C LYS A 550 9.99 -32.65 6.53
N ASN A 551 10.85 -32.24 5.59
CA ASN A 551 12.08 -32.98 5.28
C ASN A 551 13.34 -32.14 5.45
N GLY A 552 14.34 -32.74 6.14
CA GLY A 552 15.65 -32.14 6.41
C GLY A 552 16.59 -31.98 5.21
N HIS A 553 16.15 -32.36 3.99
CA HIS A 553 17.00 -32.41 2.79
C HIS A 553 16.95 -31.15 1.91
N ASN A 554 16.21 -30.10 2.30
CA ASN A 554 16.09 -28.84 1.54
C ASN A 554 17.45 -28.26 1.13
N ASP A 555 18.47 -28.39 1.98
CA ASP A 555 19.82 -27.91 1.70
C ASP A 555 20.49 -28.65 0.52
N MET A 556 20.24 -29.94 0.39
CA MET A 556 20.77 -30.73 -0.69
C MET A 556 20.03 -30.45 -2.00
N ILE A 557 18.70 -30.33 -1.93
CA ILE A 557 17.85 -29.96 -3.07
C ILE A 557 18.28 -28.62 -3.64
N ILE A 558 18.48 -27.60 -2.79
CA ILE A 558 18.92 -26.27 -3.22
C ILE A 558 20.28 -26.33 -3.93
N ARG A 559 21.25 -27.07 -3.38
CA ARG A 559 22.59 -27.22 -3.99
C ARG A 559 22.53 -27.98 -5.31
N SER A 560 21.79 -29.09 -5.34
CA SER A 560 21.59 -29.90 -6.55
C SER A 560 20.94 -29.07 -7.66
N ALA A 561 19.88 -28.35 -7.36
CA ALA A 561 19.17 -27.50 -8.32
C ALA A 561 20.07 -26.40 -8.91
N ILE A 562 20.86 -25.74 -8.07
CA ILE A 562 21.80 -24.69 -8.54
C ILE A 562 22.93 -25.28 -9.37
N SER A 563 23.46 -26.45 -8.99
CA SER A 563 24.54 -27.10 -9.74
C SER A 563 24.08 -27.64 -11.09
N SER A 564 22.85 -28.18 -11.15
CA SER A 564 22.26 -28.70 -12.40
C SER A 564 21.74 -27.61 -13.33
N ALA A 565 21.59 -26.39 -12.82
CA ALA A 565 20.99 -25.30 -13.60
C ALA A 565 21.87 -24.81 -14.74
N ASP A 566 23.19 -24.88 -14.61
CA ASP A 566 24.18 -24.44 -15.64
C ASP A 566 23.78 -23.08 -16.27
N GLY A 567 23.50 -22.08 -15.42
CA GLY A 567 23.07 -20.74 -15.83
C GLY A 567 21.59 -20.62 -16.21
N LYS A 568 20.81 -21.70 -16.23
CA LYS A 568 19.36 -21.68 -16.45
C LYS A 568 18.62 -21.24 -15.20
N PRO A 569 17.35 -20.77 -15.33
CA PRO A 569 16.54 -20.35 -14.20
C PRO A 569 16.23 -21.49 -13.23
N VAL A 570 16.27 -21.22 -11.93
CA VAL A 570 15.83 -22.15 -10.89
C VAL A 570 14.55 -21.61 -10.24
N ILE A 571 13.52 -22.44 -10.18
CA ILE A 571 12.26 -22.17 -9.47
C ILE A 571 12.35 -22.92 -8.14
N PHE A 572 12.39 -22.18 -7.04
CA PHE A 572 12.29 -22.74 -5.69
C PHE A 572 10.85 -22.70 -5.23
N LEU A 573 10.17 -23.86 -5.26
CA LEU A 573 8.81 -24.02 -4.74
C LEU A 573 8.90 -24.56 -3.31
N TYR A 574 8.36 -23.83 -2.35
CA TYR A 574 8.25 -24.30 -0.98
C TYR A 574 6.79 -24.68 -0.68
N LEU A 575 6.61 -25.91 -0.27
CA LEU A 575 5.32 -26.45 0.16
C LEU A 575 5.21 -26.32 1.68
N GLY A 576 4.46 -25.31 2.10
CA GLY A 576 4.15 -25.06 3.51
C GLY A 576 3.02 -25.97 4.01
N GLU A 577 2.93 -26.15 5.33
CA GLU A 577 1.80 -26.87 5.92
C GLU A 577 0.49 -26.10 5.68
N PRO A 578 -0.61 -26.78 5.30
CA PRO A 578 -1.90 -26.14 5.14
C PRO A 578 -2.36 -25.59 6.50
N LYS A 579 -2.30 -24.28 6.64
CA LYS A 579 -2.91 -23.56 7.77
C LYS A 579 -4.36 -23.29 7.40
N ALA A 580 -5.27 -23.39 8.39
CA ALA A 580 -6.67 -22.98 8.19
C ALA A 580 -6.71 -21.62 7.51
N ALA A 581 -7.46 -21.49 6.42
CA ALA A 581 -7.54 -20.29 5.60
C ALA A 581 -7.86 -19.08 6.49
N ARG A 582 -6.86 -18.25 6.71
CA ARG A 582 -6.97 -17.05 7.53
C ARG A 582 -7.19 -15.87 6.59
N ILE A 583 -8.28 -15.13 6.79
CA ILE A 583 -8.48 -13.86 6.10
C ILE A 583 -7.56 -12.84 6.77
N PRO A 584 -6.74 -12.09 5.99
CA PRO A 584 -5.94 -11.00 6.52
C PRO A 584 -6.80 -9.96 7.25
N GLN A 585 -6.24 -9.29 8.24
CA GLN A 585 -6.88 -8.15 8.86
C GLN A 585 -6.74 -6.91 7.97
N ILE A 586 -7.61 -5.93 8.16
CA ILE A 586 -7.51 -4.62 7.49
C ILE A 586 -6.13 -4.03 7.81
N PHE A 587 -5.44 -3.51 6.79
CA PHE A 587 -4.06 -2.99 6.84
C PHE A 587 -2.93 -4.02 7.11
N GLU A 588 -3.23 -5.30 7.29
CA GLU A 588 -2.20 -6.32 7.46
C GLU A 588 -1.48 -6.60 6.13
N VAL A 589 -0.15 -6.56 6.14
CA VAL A 589 0.66 -7.08 5.03
C VAL A 589 0.54 -8.60 5.05
N TYR A 590 -0.14 -9.15 4.05
CA TYR A 590 -0.36 -10.60 3.96
C TYR A 590 0.71 -11.25 3.11
N ASP A 591 1.72 -11.78 3.76
CA ASP A 591 2.74 -12.59 3.11
C ASP A 591 2.90 -13.91 3.89
N PRO A 592 2.24 -14.99 3.40
CA PRO A 592 2.19 -16.27 4.11
C PRO A 592 3.55 -16.86 4.45
N TYR A 593 4.56 -16.63 3.59
CA TYR A 593 5.89 -17.16 3.79
C TYR A 593 6.66 -16.47 4.92
N LEU A 594 6.39 -15.19 5.20
CA LEU A 594 7.03 -14.45 6.29
C LEU A 594 6.63 -14.99 7.67
N ASP A 595 5.47 -15.63 7.77
CA ASP A 595 4.97 -16.28 8.97
C ASP A 595 5.44 -17.74 9.10
N ASP A 596 6.20 -18.27 8.10
CA ASP A 596 6.80 -19.61 8.11
C ASP A 596 8.32 -19.54 8.32
N PRO A 597 8.84 -19.84 9.55
CA PRO A 597 10.27 -19.74 9.84
C PRO A 597 11.14 -20.70 9.02
N GLN A 598 10.59 -21.87 8.64
CA GLN A 598 11.32 -22.87 7.87
C GLN A 598 11.41 -22.47 6.40
N ALA A 599 10.32 -21.97 5.81
CA ALA A 599 10.32 -21.39 4.47
C ALA A 599 11.30 -20.22 4.38
N LYS A 600 11.25 -19.30 5.34
CA LYS A 600 12.14 -18.15 5.44
C LYS A 600 13.61 -18.58 5.48
N LYS A 601 13.96 -19.60 6.27
CA LYS A 601 15.30 -20.16 6.35
C LYS A 601 15.75 -20.81 5.04
N SER A 602 14.90 -21.61 4.42
CA SER A 602 15.19 -22.33 3.17
C SER A 602 15.36 -21.36 2.00
N PHE A 603 14.46 -20.40 1.87
CA PHE A 603 14.54 -19.37 0.83
C PHE A 603 15.75 -18.44 1.02
N GLY A 604 16.04 -18.02 2.25
CA GLY A 604 17.22 -17.21 2.54
C GLY A 604 18.53 -17.92 2.15
N LYS A 605 18.61 -19.23 2.36
CA LYS A 605 19.74 -20.05 1.95
C LYS A 605 19.83 -20.21 0.42
N ALA A 606 18.69 -20.50 -0.23
CA ALA A 606 18.61 -20.61 -1.68
C ALA A 606 19.01 -19.28 -2.35
N GLU A 607 18.54 -18.14 -1.82
CA GLU A 607 18.91 -16.83 -2.30
C GLU A 607 20.42 -16.58 -2.22
N ASN A 608 21.02 -16.83 -1.06
CA ASN A 608 22.46 -16.64 -0.89
C ASN A 608 23.32 -17.50 -1.84
N LEU A 609 22.94 -18.77 -2.02
CA LEU A 609 23.68 -19.68 -2.89
C LEU A 609 23.49 -19.30 -4.36
N SER A 610 22.27 -18.95 -4.77
CA SER A 610 21.97 -18.51 -6.13
C SER A 610 22.66 -17.19 -6.49
N GLN A 611 22.77 -16.24 -5.53
CA GLN A 611 23.55 -15.01 -5.74
C GLN A 611 25.03 -15.30 -5.99
N LYS A 612 25.62 -16.22 -5.24
CA LYS A 612 27.03 -16.61 -5.40
C LYS A 612 27.29 -17.27 -6.76
N SER A 613 26.36 -18.10 -7.23
CA SER A 613 26.45 -18.79 -8.52
C SER A 613 25.95 -17.92 -9.70
N LYS A 614 25.42 -16.72 -9.43
CA LYS A 614 24.79 -15.84 -10.43
C LYS A 614 23.63 -16.51 -11.20
N SER A 615 22.98 -17.52 -10.61
CA SER A 615 21.87 -18.22 -11.24
C SER A 615 20.60 -17.40 -11.17
N PRO A 616 19.86 -17.23 -12.28
CA PRO A 616 18.52 -16.66 -12.29
C PRO A 616 17.60 -17.54 -11.45
N ARG A 617 16.71 -16.92 -10.66
CA ARG A 617 15.91 -17.66 -9.67
C ARG A 617 14.56 -17.04 -9.43
N ARG A 618 13.59 -17.87 -9.07
CA ARG A 618 12.25 -17.48 -8.66
C ARG A 618 11.86 -18.28 -7.42
N PHE A 619 11.16 -17.62 -6.47
CA PHE A 619 10.68 -18.24 -5.24
C PHE A 619 9.17 -18.27 -5.24
N VAL A 620 8.59 -19.45 -4.99
CA VAL A 620 7.14 -19.66 -4.93
C VAL A 620 6.81 -20.35 -3.62
N TYR A 621 5.83 -19.83 -2.89
CA TYR A 621 5.31 -20.43 -1.67
C TYR A 621 3.87 -20.88 -1.91
N SER A 622 3.58 -22.15 -1.61
CA SER A 622 2.22 -22.68 -1.67
C SER A 622 1.92 -23.53 -0.44
N THR A 623 0.65 -23.57 -0.05
CA THR A 623 0.12 -24.48 0.96
C THR A 623 -0.76 -25.58 0.36
N GLU A 624 -0.87 -25.63 -0.96
CA GLU A 624 -1.67 -26.62 -1.71
C GLU A 624 -0.79 -27.77 -2.17
N GLU A 625 -0.78 -28.86 -1.43
CA GLU A 625 -0.16 -30.14 -1.83
C GLU A 625 -1.24 -31.08 -2.41
N PRO A 626 -0.97 -31.84 -3.50
CA PRO A 626 0.15 -31.79 -4.44
C PRO A 626 -0.09 -30.87 -5.64
N GLY A 627 -1.20 -30.13 -5.67
CA GLY A 627 -1.64 -29.30 -6.79
C GLY A 627 -0.60 -28.26 -7.22
N ALA A 628 0.11 -27.68 -6.26
CA ALA A 628 1.12 -26.65 -6.56
C ALA A 628 2.27 -27.11 -7.47
N ILE A 629 2.68 -28.38 -7.38
CA ILE A 629 3.70 -28.93 -8.28
C ILE A 629 3.13 -29.07 -9.70
N ALA A 630 1.89 -29.56 -9.81
CA ALA A 630 1.20 -29.68 -11.10
C ALA A 630 0.97 -28.30 -11.75
N ASP A 631 0.64 -27.29 -10.97
CA ASP A 631 0.47 -25.92 -11.46
C ASP A 631 1.79 -25.35 -12.01
N VAL A 632 2.90 -25.55 -11.28
CA VAL A 632 4.21 -25.13 -11.78
C VAL A 632 4.60 -25.87 -13.06
N TRP A 633 4.32 -27.18 -13.16
CA TRP A 633 4.57 -27.95 -14.37
C TRP A 633 3.73 -27.46 -15.57
N ASN A 634 2.46 -27.18 -15.33
CA ASN A 634 1.54 -26.76 -16.40
C ASN A 634 1.76 -25.33 -16.88
N ILE A 635 2.30 -24.45 -16.01
CA ILE A 635 2.51 -23.03 -16.32
C ILE A 635 3.95 -22.77 -16.75
N ALA A 636 4.95 -23.21 -15.98
CA ALA A 636 6.35 -22.91 -16.22
C ALA A 636 7.05 -23.87 -17.19
N HIS A 637 6.54 -25.11 -17.33
CA HIS A 637 7.19 -26.18 -18.13
C HIS A 637 8.68 -26.35 -17.81
N PRO A 638 9.07 -26.62 -16.52
CA PRO A 638 10.46 -26.87 -16.18
C PRO A 638 11.00 -28.11 -16.89
N HIS A 639 12.29 -28.09 -17.21
CA HIS A 639 12.97 -29.20 -17.85
C HIS A 639 13.20 -30.36 -16.88
N ASP A 640 13.55 -30.03 -15.62
CA ASP A 640 13.84 -30.99 -14.58
C ASP A 640 13.19 -30.56 -13.25
N THR A 641 12.85 -31.53 -12.41
CA THR A 641 12.28 -31.28 -11.09
C THR A 641 13.04 -32.06 -10.04
N ILE A 642 13.61 -31.35 -9.08
CA ILE A 642 14.43 -31.90 -8.02
C ILE A 642 13.65 -31.84 -6.70
N ILE A 643 13.47 -32.96 -6.06
CA ILE A 643 12.64 -33.15 -4.88
C ILE A 643 13.32 -34.09 -3.86
N SER A 644 12.84 -34.14 -2.63
CA SER A 644 13.26 -35.15 -1.66
C SER A 644 12.83 -36.56 -2.10
N ALA A 645 13.71 -37.53 -1.91
CA ALA A 645 13.41 -38.94 -2.23
C ALA A 645 12.17 -39.46 -1.49
N ASP A 646 12.01 -39.06 -0.22
CA ASP A 646 10.87 -39.44 0.61
C ASP A 646 9.52 -38.95 0.07
N TYR A 647 9.54 -37.84 -0.67
CA TYR A 647 8.31 -37.22 -1.23
C TYR A 647 8.11 -37.55 -2.72
N ALA A 648 9.14 -38.08 -3.37
CA ALA A 648 9.10 -38.41 -4.80
C ALA A 648 8.11 -39.54 -5.09
N GLY A 649 7.97 -40.51 -4.18
CA GLY A 649 6.99 -41.59 -4.26
C GLY A 649 5.56 -41.06 -4.26
N ASP A 650 5.23 -40.23 -3.30
CA ASP A 650 3.89 -39.64 -3.16
C ASP A 650 3.46 -38.85 -4.40
N VAL A 651 4.40 -38.11 -5.02
CA VAL A 651 4.14 -37.33 -6.25
C VAL A 651 4.02 -38.24 -7.48
N ALA A 652 4.84 -39.30 -7.56
CA ALA A 652 4.75 -40.28 -8.67
C ALA A 652 3.47 -41.10 -8.63
N ASP A 653 2.99 -41.45 -7.45
CA ASP A 653 1.74 -42.23 -7.26
C ASP A 653 0.47 -41.46 -7.70
N VAL A 654 0.51 -40.12 -7.75
CA VAL A 654 -0.61 -39.33 -8.29
C VAL A 654 -0.78 -39.54 -9.78
N ASN A 655 0.28 -39.87 -10.56
CA ASN A 655 0.17 -40.11 -11.99
C ASN A 655 1.30 -41.05 -12.48
N PRO A 656 1.24 -42.35 -12.15
CA PRO A 656 2.35 -43.31 -12.35
C PRO A 656 2.73 -43.51 -13.82
N ASP A 657 1.79 -43.28 -14.74
CA ASP A 657 2.05 -43.46 -16.18
C ASP A 657 2.81 -42.31 -16.81
N ARG A 658 2.85 -41.17 -16.15
CA ARG A 658 3.45 -39.91 -16.69
C ARG A 658 4.65 -39.41 -15.92
N ILE A 659 4.89 -39.89 -14.70
CA ILE A 659 5.94 -39.41 -13.82
C ILE A 659 6.85 -40.57 -13.44
N ARG A 660 8.14 -40.47 -13.75
CA ARG A 660 9.20 -41.34 -13.22
C ARG A 660 10.16 -40.53 -12.39
N TYR A 661 10.85 -41.16 -11.46
CA TYR A 661 11.90 -40.51 -10.72
C TYR A 661 13.18 -41.34 -10.70
N GLU A 662 14.32 -40.67 -10.69
CA GLU A 662 15.63 -41.24 -10.54
C GLU A 662 16.26 -40.70 -9.26
N LEU A 663 16.73 -41.61 -8.39
CA LEU A 663 17.38 -41.24 -7.15
C LEU A 663 18.85 -40.83 -7.42
N THR A 664 19.30 -39.79 -6.73
CA THR A 664 20.71 -39.44 -6.69
C THR A 664 21.51 -40.55 -5.98
N PRO A 665 22.84 -40.70 -6.21
CA PRO A 665 23.66 -41.74 -5.63
C PRO A 665 23.63 -41.82 -4.10
N ASP A 666 23.29 -40.71 -3.43
CA ASP A 666 23.16 -40.63 -1.97
C ASP A 666 21.75 -41.05 -1.48
N GLY A 667 20.82 -41.37 -2.38
CA GLY A 667 19.48 -41.83 -2.11
C GLY A 667 18.54 -40.82 -1.41
N LYS A 668 18.94 -39.53 -1.32
CA LYS A 668 18.22 -38.49 -0.55
C LYS A 668 17.45 -37.51 -1.41
N VAL A 669 17.84 -37.38 -2.66
CA VAL A 669 17.24 -36.47 -3.64
C VAL A 669 16.78 -37.27 -4.85
N ALA A 670 15.69 -36.87 -5.45
CA ALA A 670 15.15 -37.48 -6.65
C ALA A 670 14.96 -36.44 -7.75
N HIS A 671 15.21 -36.84 -8.99
CA HIS A 671 14.88 -36.12 -10.21
C HIS A 671 13.59 -36.68 -10.78
N LEU A 672 12.55 -35.86 -10.92
CA LEU A 672 11.27 -36.24 -11.51
C LEU A 672 11.29 -35.96 -13.02
N ILE A 673 11.12 -37.01 -13.79
CA ILE A 673 11.09 -36.97 -15.26
C ILE A 673 9.63 -37.08 -15.71
N LYS A 674 9.09 -35.98 -16.23
CA LYS A 674 7.74 -35.97 -16.81
C LYS A 674 7.81 -36.45 -18.26
N ARG A 675 7.06 -37.47 -18.63
CA ARG A 675 6.82 -37.83 -20.02
C ARG A 675 5.67 -36.99 -20.57
N TRP A 676 5.95 -36.18 -21.54
CA TRP A 676 4.96 -35.33 -22.26
C TRP A 676 4.11 -36.15 -23.21
#